data_f48e40e7e14e57e1507f13fd32c0f187
#
_entry.id   f48e40e7e14e57e1507f13fd32c0f187
#
_cell.length_a   1.000
_cell.length_b   1.000
_cell.length_c   1.000
_cell.angle_alpha   90.00
_cell.angle_beta   90.00
_cell.angle_gamma   90.00
#
_symmetry.space_group_name_H-M   'P 1'
#
loop_
_entity.id
_entity.type
_entity.pdbx_description
1 polymer ?
#
loop_
_entity_poly.entity_id
_entity_poly.type
_entity_poly.pdbx_seq_one_letter_code
_entity_poly.pdbx_strand_id
1 'polypeptide(L)'
;VRESGHHKLLEIEGLRAIAVILVVLYHLGVGRLAGGYVGVDVFFVVSGFLITGVLIGEVEQGGSVSLARFWARRIRRIVPMATLVAIITVVVGVAVYERNQARQLVQVGLGAVGFCANLVLDSLTGDYLAGVVNPSPLQHYWSLGVEEQFYLVWPLAVLAIVRLARRAWRPALMAFTTVAIAGSLWASVHHAQPGEHSGYFLPHARAWEILIGALLALVASAIVRLPSAFRGLLGWVGLGAVFVSAVRFDAETAFPGTAALLPVLGTAAIIVAGNVSGGPVMLLRWRPLQYIGGVSFALYLWHWPLIVITEHLYGKPDWAGRVGLVVVALMFAELCRLVVEDPLRWNPWLSLRPSRSIVAGLVAVVFFLGAGAVVLRFTPSESSDMASFAPLESSVTSTLDPNPAPATTVADAIPPATTVPAPPPEPQRVRAYLLGDSAMAVMRWFEQGQTTLRGFEYVMDAEGCRRLYYQSCESRELRVPDEAVNVIPTIDVSQYDVLVVMVGYHSRPASVEKELVEVGKALVATELPVIFVNFKESLTFPESGSQGTRSVYTGFNETLARLVAEGRMGDTRIADWNRFSYQHPEWFRPDGIHSTIVGALGLGWFLSMTIAATFGNPCPFDGAYPCVVPEMDDATMDYLTQFGVEYTDIHCYQDREERRQNCRVDRRITATDL
;
A
#
# COMPACT_ATOMS: atom_id res chain seq x y z
N VAL A 1 41.51 -22.64 9.75
CA VAL A 1 42.21 -21.39 10.14
C VAL A 1 41.12 -20.43 10.59
N ARG A 2 40.88 -20.33 11.92
CA ARG A 2 40.00 -19.30 12.51
C ARG A 2 40.66 -17.96 12.23
N GLU A 3 39.97 -17.08 11.48
CA GLU A 3 40.40 -15.69 11.35
C GLU A 3 40.47 -15.09 12.77
N SER A 4 41.71 -14.80 13.16
CA SER A 4 42.06 -14.23 14.45
C SER A 4 41.41 -12.84 14.61
N GLY A 5 40.56 -12.66 15.61
CA GLY A 5 40.47 -11.39 16.32
C GLY A 5 39.41 -10.38 15.95
N HIS A 6 38.25 -10.74 15.36
CA HIS A 6 37.09 -9.86 15.46
C HIS A 6 36.37 -10.17 16.77
N HIS A 7 36.68 -9.40 17.83
CA HIS A 7 35.86 -9.39 19.03
C HIS A 7 34.42 -9.10 18.62
N LYS A 8 33.54 -10.07 18.84
CA LYS A 8 32.11 -9.90 18.65
C LYS A 8 31.65 -8.73 19.52
N LEU A 9 31.14 -7.68 18.89
CA LEU A 9 30.62 -6.51 19.62
C LEU A 9 29.25 -6.89 20.20
N LEU A 10 29.26 -7.41 21.44
CA LEU A 10 28.06 -7.95 22.09
C LEU A 10 26.96 -6.90 22.27
N GLU A 11 27.34 -5.65 22.45
CA GLU A 11 26.40 -4.51 22.52
C GLU A 11 25.66 -4.30 21.18
N ILE A 12 26.33 -4.51 20.07
CA ILE A 12 25.72 -4.41 18.72
C ILE A 12 24.77 -5.59 18.46
N GLU A 13 25.12 -6.80 18.88
CA GLU A 13 24.21 -7.95 18.76
C GLU A 13 22.94 -7.74 19.60
N GLY A 14 23.08 -7.22 20.84
CA GLY A 14 21.92 -6.88 21.67
C GLY A 14 21.04 -5.79 21.06
N LEU A 15 21.66 -4.79 20.43
CA LEU A 15 20.94 -3.71 19.75
C LEU A 15 20.17 -4.23 18.52
N ARG A 16 20.75 -5.14 17.74
CA ARG A 16 20.07 -5.85 16.64
C ARG A 16 18.89 -6.69 17.12
N ALA A 17 19.02 -7.30 18.31
CA ALA A 17 17.91 -8.02 18.93
C ALA A 17 16.74 -7.09 19.25
N ILE A 18 17.00 -5.94 19.89
CA ILE A 18 15.97 -4.93 20.16
C ILE A 18 15.30 -4.49 18.85
N ALA A 19 16.08 -4.18 17.83
CA ALA A 19 15.59 -3.74 16.54
C ALA A 19 14.62 -4.76 15.89
N VAL A 20 15.01 -6.04 15.80
CA VAL A 20 14.16 -7.07 15.20
C VAL A 20 12.91 -7.34 16.05
N ILE A 21 13.00 -7.31 17.37
CA ILE A 21 11.86 -7.48 18.26
C ILE A 21 10.83 -6.36 18.01
N LEU A 22 11.27 -5.11 17.94
CA LEU A 22 10.37 -3.97 17.66
C LEU A 22 9.65 -4.16 16.32
N VAL A 23 10.37 -4.52 15.26
CA VAL A 23 9.78 -4.77 13.94
C VAL A 23 8.78 -5.91 13.96
N VAL A 24 9.11 -7.05 14.59
CA VAL A 24 8.21 -8.21 14.67
C VAL A 24 6.94 -7.88 15.46
N LEU A 25 7.06 -7.19 16.59
CA LEU A 25 5.91 -6.80 17.42
C LEU A 25 5.02 -5.77 16.73
N TYR A 26 5.60 -4.85 15.96
CA TYR A 26 4.87 -3.93 15.11
C TYR A 26 4.03 -4.68 14.07
N HIS A 27 4.66 -5.58 13.32
CA HIS A 27 3.99 -6.34 12.26
C HIS A 27 2.94 -7.32 12.80
N LEU A 28 3.05 -7.77 14.04
CA LEU A 28 2.02 -8.56 14.72
C LEU A 28 0.87 -7.70 15.27
N GLY A 29 0.89 -6.39 15.06
CA GLY A 29 -0.17 -5.49 15.51
C GLY A 29 -0.27 -5.35 17.03
N VAL A 30 0.86 -5.33 17.75
CA VAL A 30 0.90 -5.05 19.19
C VAL A 30 0.71 -3.54 19.39
N GLY A 31 -0.53 -3.10 19.62
CA GLY A 31 -0.97 -1.71 19.53
C GLY A 31 -0.20 -0.67 20.36
N ARG A 32 0.48 -1.08 21.45
CA ARG A 32 1.35 -0.19 22.23
C ARG A 32 2.71 0.09 21.59
N LEU A 33 3.03 -0.60 20.48
CA LEU A 33 4.29 -0.50 19.75
C LEU A 33 4.04 -0.17 18.27
N ALA A 34 3.08 0.71 18.00
CA ALA A 34 2.71 1.14 16.65
C ALA A 34 3.88 1.78 15.88
N GLY A 35 4.85 2.38 16.59
CA GLY A 35 6.10 2.89 16.02
C GLY A 35 7.23 1.87 15.94
N GLY A 36 6.98 0.57 16.14
CA GLY A 36 8.05 -0.45 16.15
C GLY A 36 8.81 -0.61 14.82
N TYR A 37 8.27 -0.06 13.72
CA TYR A 37 8.96 0.04 12.43
C TYR A 37 10.31 0.78 12.50
N VAL A 38 10.52 1.65 13.50
CA VAL A 38 11.81 2.33 13.76
C VAL A 38 12.97 1.36 14.04
N GLY A 39 12.69 0.08 14.29
CA GLY A 39 13.74 -0.94 14.34
C GLY A 39 14.57 -1.04 13.05
N VAL A 40 14.00 -0.67 11.89
CA VAL A 40 14.74 -0.59 10.63
C VAL A 40 15.79 0.52 10.66
N ASP A 41 15.47 1.69 11.22
CA ASP A 41 16.41 2.80 11.38
C ASP A 41 17.58 2.42 12.30
N VAL A 42 17.28 1.65 13.34
CA VAL A 42 18.33 1.07 14.21
C VAL A 42 19.25 0.16 13.40
N PHE A 43 18.71 -0.70 12.51
CA PHE A 43 19.53 -1.54 11.63
C PHE A 43 20.38 -0.70 10.67
N PHE A 44 19.85 0.36 10.10
CA PHE A 44 20.58 1.22 9.16
C PHE A 44 21.79 1.88 9.84
N VAL A 45 21.63 2.45 11.04
CA VAL A 45 22.77 3.05 11.78
C VAL A 45 23.81 1.99 12.14
N VAL A 46 23.38 0.84 12.67
CA VAL A 46 24.27 -0.29 12.99
C VAL A 46 25.03 -0.76 11.76
N SER A 47 24.37 -0.86 10.65
CA SER A 47 24.95 -1.29 9.37
C SER A 47 26.03 -0.33 8.89
N GLY A 48 25.73 0.96 8.86
CA GLY A 48 26.70 1.98 8.49
C GLY A 48 27.95 1.98 9.39
N PHE A 49 27.77 1.81 10.69
CA PHE A 49 28.87 1.73 11.65
C PHE A 49 29.78 0.51 11.40
N LEU A 50 29.18 -0.68 11.28
CA LEU A 50 29.93 -1.91 11.09
C LEU A 50 30.69 -1.95 9.76
N ILE A 51 30.01 -1.58 8.66
CA ILE A 51 30.59 -1.61 7.32
C ILE A 51 31.74 -0.62 7.19
N THR A 52 31.54 0.61 7.65
CA THR A 52 32.57 1.63 7.58
C THR A 52 33.76 1.29 8.48
N GLY A 53 33.50 0.72 9.68
CA GLY A 53 34.56 0.23 10.56
C GLY A 53 35.43 -0.84 9.90
N VAL A 54 34.85 -1.79 9.14
CA VAL A 54 35.60 -2.80 8.37
C VAL A 54 36.44 -2.14 7.27
N LEU A 55 35.87 -1.18 6.53
CA LEU A 55 36.59 -0.49 5.46
C LEU A 55 37.76 0.36 5.99
N ILE A 56 37.55 1.09 7.09
CA ILE A 56 38.59 1.86 7.78
C ILE A 56 39.71 0.93 8.22
N GLY A 57 39.38 -0.21 8.85
CA GLY A 57 40.37 -1.19 9.28
C GLY A 57 41.21 -1.75 8.12
N GLU A 58 40.61 -1.99 6.96
CA GLU A 58 41.36 -2.40 5.76
C GLU A 58 42.32 -1.31 5.24
N VAL A 59 41.84 -0.04 5.25
CA VAL A 59 42.69 1.10 4.85
C VAL A 59 43.87 1.29 5.81
N GLU A 60 43.64 1.18 7.11
CA GLU A 60 44.69 1.35 8.14
C GLU A 60 45.74 0.25 8.11
N GLN A 61 45.36 -1.00 7.81
CA GLN A 61 46.24 -2.14 7.77
C GLN A 61 46.95 -2.30 6.42
N GLY A 62 46.28 -2.00 5.32
CA GLY A 62 46.74 -2.28 3.97
C GLY A 62 46.82 -1.10 3.01
N GLY A 63 46.54 0.12 3.47
CA GLY A 63 46.55 1.36 2.71
C GLY A 63 45.45 1.47 1.64
N SER A 64 44.63 0.45 1.47
CA SER A 64 43.56 0.43 0.43
C SER A 64 42.45 -0.55 0.78
N VAL A 65 41.30 -0.38 0.16
CA VAL A 65 40.15 -1.28 0.28
C VAL A 65 40.19 -2.36 -0.79
N SER A 66 39.95 -3.62 -0.41
CA SER A 66 39.79 -4.73 -1.35
C SER A 66 38.30 -4.97 -1.63
N LEU A 67 37.76 -4.34 -2.67
CA LEU A 67 36.34 -4.45 -3.08
C LEU A 67 35.92 -5.92 -3.26
N ALA A 68 36.73 -6.72 -3.94
CA ALA A 68 36.41 -8.13 -4.19
C ALA A 68 36.28 -8.94 -2.89
N ARG A 69 37.16 -8.72 -1.89
CA ARG A 69 37.06 -9.38 -0.58
C ARG A 69 35.86 -8.89 0.19
N PHE A 70 35.58 -7.60 0.14
CA PHE A 70 34.42 -6.99 0.79
C PHE A 70 33.11 -7.61 0.27
N TRP A 71 32.86 -7.52 -1.04
CA TRP A 71 31.63 -8.05 -1.63
C TRP A 71 31.51 -9.56 -1.50
N ALA A 72 32.59 -10.32 -1.65
CA ALA A 72 32.57 -11.77 -1.44
C ALA A 72 32.10 -12.16 -0.03
N ARG A 73 32.50 -11.42 1.02
CA ARG A 73 32.02 -11.66 2.39
C ARG A 73 30.52 -11.35 2.54
N ARG A 74 30.03 -10.28 1.87
CA ARG A 74 28.61 -9.91 1.91
C ARG A 74 27.76 -10.91 1.16
N ILE A 75 28.14 -11.27 -0.05
CA ILE A 75 27.44 -12.25 -0.88
C ILE A 75 27.24 -13.57 -0.10
N ARG A 76 28.29 -14.13 0.51
CA ARG A 76 28.16 -15.37 1.29
C ARG A 76 27.23 -15.26 2.49
N ARG A 77 27.07 -14.08 3.05
CA ARG A 77 26.24 -13.87 4.22
C ARG A 77 24.77 -13.59 3.88
N ILE A 78 24.50 -12.82 2.83
CA ILE A 78 23.19 -12.22 2.57
C ILE A 78 22.47 -12.96 1.44
N VAL A 79 23.12 -13.12 0.28
CA VAL A 79 22.46 -13.64 -0.92
C VAL A 79 21.80 -15.01 -0.71
N PRO A 80 22.44 -16.03 -0.10
CA PRO A 80 21.83 -17.35 0.02
C PRO A 80 20.52 -17.34 0.82
N MET A 81 20.51 -16.63 1.94
CA MET A 81 19.34 -16.54 2.81
C MET A 81 18.22 -15.72 2.17
N ALA A 82 18.55 -14.54 1.67
CA ALA A 82 17.59 -13.67 1.03
C ALA A 82 16.93 -14.37 -0.17
N THR A 83 17.73 -15.02 -1.02
CA THR A 83 17.21 -15.75 -2.18
C THR A 83 16.35 -16.94 -1.77
N LEU A 84 16.77 -17.74 -0.77
CA LEU A 84 16.00 -18.89 -0.29
C LEU A 84 14.62 -18.49 0.21
N VAL A 85 14.57 -17.48 1.09
CA VAL A 85 13.28 -17.00 1.66
C VAL A 85 12.40 -16.41 0.55
N ALA A 86 12.97 -15.64 -0.37
CA ALA A 86 12.23 -15.11 -1.51
C ALA A 86 11.63 -16.23 -2.39
N ILE A 87 12.43 -17.28 -2.71
CA ILE A 87 11.97 -18.43 -3.49
C ILE A 87 10.79 -19.13 -2.80
N ILE A 88 10.96 -19.49 -1.52
CA ILE A 88 9.92 -20.21 -0.78
C ILE A 88 8.66 -19.37 -0.69
N THR A 89 8.79 -18.07 -0.41
CA THR A 89 7.66 -17.15 -0.32
C THR A 89 6.93 -17.02 -1.65
N VAL A 90 7.67 -16.90 -2.78
CA VAL A 90 7.06 -16.83 -4.11
C VAL A 90 6.37 -18.15 -4.47
N VAL A 91 7.00 -19.30 -4.22
CA VAL A 91 6.41 -20.61 -4.53
C VAL A 91 5.12 -20.83 -3.73
N VAL A 92 5.14 -20.54 -2.43
CA VAL A 92 3.94 -20.64 -1.59
C VAL A 92 2.89 -19.64 -2.03
N GLY A 93 3.28 -18.40 -2.30
CA GLY A 93 2.36 -17.35 -2.69
C GLY A 93 1.70 -17.61 -4.05
N VAL A 94 2.43 -18.15 -5.04
CA VAL A 94 1.83 -18.55 -6.33
C VAL A 94 0.78 -19.67 -6.16
N ALA A 95 0.92 -20.51 -5.13
CA ALA A 95 -0.05 -21.56 -4.83
C ALA A 95 -1.27 -21.07 -4.03
N VAL A 96 -1.16 -19.93 -3.33
CA VAL A 96 -2.14 -19.45 -2.35
C VAL A 96 -2.87 -18.19 -2.83
N TYR A 97 -2.15 -17.29 -3.51
CA TYR A 97 -2.71 -16.03 -3.98
C TYR A 97 -3.36 -16.17 -5.36
N GLU A 98 -4.34 -15.33 -5.61
CA GLU A 98 -4.91 -15.14 -6.94
C GLU A 98 -3.85 -14.69 -7.96
N ARG A 99 -4.08 -14.99 -9.24
CA ARG A 99 -3.11 -14.80 -10.33
C ARG A 99 -2.44 -13.43 -10.35
N ASN A 100 -3.19 -12.36 -10.12
CA ASN A 100 -2.65 -11.00 -10.15
C ASN A 100 -1.77 -10.70 -8.93
N GLN A 101 -2.21 -11.10 -7.74
CA GLN A 101 -1.41 -10.98 -6.52
C GLN A 101 -0.14 -11.85 -6.61
N ALA A 102 -0.27 -13.07 -7.14
CA ALA A 102 0.85 -13.95 -7.40
C ALA A 102 1.85 -13.33 -8.39
N ARG A 103 1.36 -12.70 -9.46
CA ARG A 103 2.21 -11.98 -10.41
C ARG A 103 2.95 -10.80 -9.77
N GLN A 104 2.25 -9.95 -8.99
CA GLN A 104 2.89 -8.87 -8.24
C GLN A 104 3.92 -9.41 -7.26
N LEU A 105 3.61 -10.51 -6.55
CA LEU A 105 4.56 -11.16 -5.66
C LEU A 105 5.81 -11.64 -6.41
N VAL A 106 5.68 -12.21 -7.62
CA VAL A 106 6.82 -12.58 -8.46
C VAL A 106 7.64 -11.34 -8.83
N GLN A 107 7.01 -10.23 -9.21
CA GLN A 107 7.71 -8.98 -9.53
C GLN A 107 8.49 -8.45 -8.31
N VAL A 108 7.86 -8.40 -7.14
CA VAL A 108 8.53 -8.01 -5.89
C VAL A 108 9.64 -9.02 -5.53
N GLY A 109 9.42 -10.32 -5.77
CA GLY A 109 10.42 -11.37 -5.57
C GLY A 109 11.65 -11.20 -6.46
N LEU A 110 11.46 -10.83 -7.74
CA LEU A 110 12.56 -10.47 -8.63
C LEU A 110 13.33 -9.25 -8.11
N GLY A 111 12.59 -8.21 -7.67
CA GLY A 111 13.19 -7.06 -7.01
C GLY A 111 13.94 -7.42 -5.72
N ALA A 112 13.39 -8.34 -4.91
CA ALA A 112 14.01 -8.80 -3.67
C ALA A 112 15.35 -9.49 -3.91
N VAL A 113 15.42 -10.41 -4.88
CA VAL A 113 16.67 -11.12 -5.24
C VAL A 113 17.66 -10.21 -5.97
N GLY A 114 17.16 -9.25 -6.75
CA GLY A 114 17.95 -8.22 -7.41
C GLY A 114 18.38 -7.06 -6.48
N PHE A 115 17.99 -7.08 -5.19
CA PHE A 115 18.22 -6.01 -4.22
C PHE A 115 17.72 -4.64 -4.66
N CYS A 116 16.60 -4.62 -5.40
CA CYS A 116 15.88 -3.43 -5.84
C CYS A 116 14.38 -3.49 -5.50
N ALA A 117 14.00 -4.31 -4.50
CA ALA A 117 12.60 -4.41 -4.04
C ALA A 117 12.01 -3.06 -3.63
N ASN A 118 12.82 -2.17 -3.06
CA ASN A 118 12.42 -0.81 -2.72
C ASN A 118 11.95 -0.01 -3.95
N LEU A 119 12.65 -0.11 -5.09
CA LEU A 119 12.27 0.58 -6.32
C LEU A 119 11.04 -0.07 -6.99
N VAL A 120 10.94 -1.39 -6.93
CA VAL A 120 9.77 -2.12 -7.43
C VAL A 120 8.54 -1.77 -6.60
N LEU A 121 8.65 -1.75 -5.28
CA LEU A 121 7.56 -1.38 -4.38
C LEU A 121 7.15 0.08 -4.57
N ASP A 122 8.10 1.00 -4.69
CA ASP A 122 7.83 2.41 -4.99
C ASP A 122 7.04 2.58 -6.29
N SER A 123 7.35 1.78 -7.31
CA SER A 123 6.62 1.78 -8.59
C SER A 123 5.23 1.12 -8.53
N LEU A 124 5.01 0.20 -7.59
CA LEU A 124 3.74 -0.53 -7.45
C LEU A 124 2.79 0.12 -6.43
N THR A 125 3.34 0.80 -5.44
CA THR A 125 2.58 1.36 -4.32
C THR A 125 2.92 2.83 -4.16
N GLY A 126 2.06 3.71 -4.64
CA GLY A 126 2.21 5.15 -4.35
C GLY A 126 2.12 5.47 -2.85
N ASP A 127 1.74 4.53 -1.97
CA ASP A 127 1.57 4.78 -0.54
C ASP A 127 1.79 3.51 0.32
N TYR A 128 2.94 3.46 1.02
CA TYR A 128 3.29 2.36 1.93
C TYR A 128 2.43 2.30 3.20
N LEU A 129 2.02 3.45 3.72
CA LEU A 129 1.31 3.55 5.00
C LEU A 129 -0.21 3.64 4.85
N ALA A 130 -0.73 3.85 3.65
CA ALA A 130 -2.17 4.02 3.41
C ALA A 130 -3.02 2.75 3.58
N GLY A 131 -2.45 1.61 3.88
CA GLY A 131 -3.19 0.40 4.30
C GLY A 131 -4.16 -0.21 3.28
N VAL A 132 -4.14 0.25 2.04
CA VAL A 132 -5.19 0.00 1.03
C VAL A 132 -4.90 -1.20 0.12
N VAL A 133 -3.71 -1.79 0.21
CA VAL A 133 -3.35 -2.97 -0.60
C VAL A 133 -2.89 -4.07 0.34
N ASN A 134 -3.36 -5.30 0.13
CA ASN A 134 -2.80 -6.47 0.82
C ASN A 134 -1.27 -6.44 0.70
N PRO A 135 -0.54 -6.29 1.81
CA PRO A 135 0.90 -6.06 1.75
C PRO A 135 1.58 -7.27 1.12
N SER A 136 2.52 -7.04 0.21
CA SER A 136 3.30 -8.13 -0.38
C SER A 136 4.03 -8.91 0.73
N PRO A 137 3.98 -10.25 0.73
CA PRO A 137 4.77 -11.06 1.67
C PRO A 137 6.29 -10.80 1.62
N LEU A 138 6.78 -10.15 0.56
CA LEU A 138 8.19 -9.75 0.41
C LEU A 138 8.41 -8.24 0.58
N GLN A 139 7.41 -7.51 1.07
CA GLN A 139 7.48 -6.05 1.20
C GLN A 139 8.68 -5.61 2.05
N HIS A 140 8.93 -6.26 3.17
CA HIS A 140 10.05 -5.93 4.08
C HIS A 140 11.45 -5.98 3.44
N TYR A 141 11.58 -6.58 2.23
CA TYR A 141 12.86 -6.57 1.49
C TYR A 141 13.27 -5.18 0.99
N TRP A 142 12.36 -4.19 1.07
CA TRP A 142 12.71 -2.82 0.69
C TRP A 142 13.92 -2.30 1.46
N SER A 143 13.98 -2.53 2.76
CA SER A 143 15.08 -2.05 3.61
C SER A 143 16.40 -2.75 3.28
N LEU A 144 16.33 -4.05 2.98
CA LEU A 144 17.49 -4.81 2.51
C LEU A 144 17.98 -4.29 1.14
N GLY A 145 17.06 -3.89 0.25
CA GLY A 145 17.39 -3.23 -1.01
C GLY A 145 18.20 -1.95 -0.79
N VAL A 146 17.72 -1.05 0.06
CA VAL A 146 18.43 0.20 0.42
C VAL A 146 19.81 -0.09 1.01
N GLU A 147 19.91 -1.07 1.91
CA GLU A 147 21.15 -1.46 2.57
C GLU A 147 22.19 -2.02 1.57
N GLU A 148 21.78 -2.91 0.67
CA GLU A 148 22.69 -3.52 -0.32
C GLU A 148 23.11 -2.53 -1.42
N GLN A 149 22.24 -1.60 -1.82
CA GLN A 149 22.59 -0.49 -2.70
C GLN A 149 23.65 0.41 -2.04
N PHE A 150 23.53 0.69 -0.74
CA PHE A 150 24.58 1.38 0.01
C PHE A 150 25.88 0.57 0.04
N TYR A 151 25.84 -0.74 0.25
CA TYR A 151 27.02 -1.61 0.23
C TYR A 151 27.69 -1.71 -1.13
N LEU A 152 26.96 -1.44 -2.20
CA LEU A 152 27.54 -1.35 -3.52
C LEU A 152 28.32 -0.04 -3.72
N VAL A 153 27.72 1.09 -3.31
CA VAL A 153 28.25 2.44 -3.59
C VAL A 153 29.30 2.88 -2.57
N TRP A 154 29.07 2.62 -1.27
CA TRP A 154 29.91 3.15 -0.19
C TRP A 154 31.38 2.71 -0.23
N PRO A 155 31.72 1.42 -0.47
CA PRO A 155 33.12 1.00 -0.58
C PRO A 155 33.85 1.64 -1.76
N LEU A 156 33.14 1.93 -2.85
CA LEU A 156 33.68 2.63 -4.02
C LEU A 156 34.00 4.10 -3.66
N ALA A 157 33.11 4.77 -2.94
CA ALA A 157 33.30 6.14 -2.48
C ALA A 157 34.51 6.22 -1.52
N VAL A 158 34.58 5.29 -0.54
CA VAL A 158 35.74 5.20 0.38
C VAL A 158 37.03 4.97 -0.39
N LEU A 159 37.07 4.03 -1.32
CA LEU A 159 38.25 3.74 -2.13
C LEU A 159 38.67 4.95 -2.97
N ALA A 160 37.74 5.63 -3.60
CA ALA A 160 37.99 6.83 -4.41
C ALA A 160 38.60 7.95 -3.54
N ILE A 161 38.01 8.24 -2.38
CA ILE A 161 38.49 9.28 -1.47
C ILE A 161 39.87 8.93 -0.90
N VAL A 162 40.11 7.67 -0.53
CA VAL A 162 41.42 7.21 -0.05
C VAL A 162 42.49 7.42 -1.10
N ARG A 163 42.22 7.11 -2.39
CA ARG A 163 43.15 7.29 -3.50
C ARG A 163 43.41 8.74 -3.86
N LEU A 164 42.34 9.57 -3.84
CA LEU A 164 42.43 10.97 -4.24
C LEU A 164 43.04 11.85 -3.14
N ALA A 165 42.56 11.70 -1.90
CA ALA A 165 42.98 12.53 -0.77
C ALA A 165 44.25 12.03 -0.06
N ARG A 166 44.70 10.82 -0.37
CA ARG A 166 45.93 10.22 0.17
C ARG A 166 46.07 10.37 1.70
N ARG A 167 46.99 11.21 2.20
CA ARG A 167 47.23 11.43 3.63
C ARG A 167 46.03 12.11 4.33
N ALA A 168 45.22 12.89 3.62
CA ALA A 168 44.04 13.60 4.14
C ALA A 168 42.73 12.80 3.97
N TRP A 169 42.79 11.49 3.71
CA TRP A 169 41.61 10.69 3.43
C TRP A 169 40.55 10.70 4.55
N ARG A 170 40.97 10.66 5.82
CA ARG A 170 40.02 10.71 6.94
C ARG A 170 39.21 12.01 7.00
N PRO A 171 39.83 13.21 7.07
CA PRO A 171 39.04 14.44 7.05
C PRO A 171 38.25 14.62 5.76
N ALA A 172 38.77 14.18 4.61
CA ALA A 172 38.01 14.23 3.34
C ALA A 172 36.79 13.31 3.37
N LEU A 173 36.92 12.10 3.91
CA LEU A 173 35.79 11.16 4.04
C LEU A 173 34.78 11.67 5.07
N MET A 174 35.21 12.27 6.18
CA MET A 174 34.33 12.90 7.16
C MET A 174 33.54 14.05 6.52
N ALA A 175 34.19 14.95 5.80
CA ALA A 175 33.54 16.06 5.11
C ALA A 175 32.52 15.54 4.07
N PHE A 176 32.89 14.58 3.24
CA PHE A 176 32.00 13.95 2.28
C PHE A 176 30.78 13.30 2.96
N THR A 177 31.01 12.52 4.03
CA THR A 177 29.94 11.88 4.79
C THR A 177 28.98 12.89 5.38
N THR A 178 29.49 14.00 5.95
CA THR A 178 28.67 15.06 6.54
C THR A 178 27.81 15.76 5.49
N VAL A 179 28.38 16.09 4.32
CA VAL A 179 27.63 16.69 3.20
C VAL A 179 26.56 15.72 2.69
N ALA A 180 26.90 14.43 2.56
CA ALA A 180 25.95 13.40 2.11
C ALA A 180 24.82 13.20 3.14
N ILE A 181 25.10 13.24 4.45
CA ILE A 181 24.07 13.23 5.51
C ILE A 181 23.13 14.43 5.32
N ALA A 182 23.67 15.64 5.19
CA ALA A 182 22.86 16.85 5.06
C ALA A 182 21.96 16.80 3.80
N GLY A 183 22.49 16.38 2.66
CA GLY A 183 21.73 16.24 1.42
C GLY A 183 20.64 15.16 1.49
N SER A 184 20.97 13.99 2.07
CA SER A 184 20.00 12.90 2.22
C SER A 184 18.93 13.22 3.26
N LEU A 185 19.27 13.87 4.36
CA LEU A 185 18.30 14.33 5.37
C LEU A 185 17.39 15.41 4.80
N TRP A 186 17.94 16.35 4.02
CA TRP A 186 17.12 17.32 3.30
C TRP A 186 16.11 16.65 2.38
N ALA A 187 16.55 15.67 1.60
CA ALA A 187 15.65 14.88 0.75
C ALA A 187 14.59 14.13 1.59
N SER A 188 14.98 13.51 2.71
CA SER A 188 14.08 12.84 3.65
C SER A 188 12.97 13.76 4.16
N VAL A 189 13.33 14.98 4.57
CA VAL A 189 12.38 15.98 5.07
C VAL A 189 11.47 16.50 3.95
N HIS A 190 12.03 16.68 2.76
CA HIS A 190 11.27 17.20 1.62
C HIS A 190 10.21 16.20 1.11
N HIS A 191 10.52 14.90 1.14
CA HIS A 191 9.60 13.83 0.75
C HIS A 191 8.64 13.39 1.86
N ALA A 192 8.88 13.77 3.13
CA ALA A 192 8.00 13.42 4.25
C ALA A 192 6.91 14.48 4.46
N GLN A 193 6.22 14.91 3.41
CA GLN A 193 5.07 15.80 3.54
C GLN A 193 3.87 15.02 4.11
N PRO A 194 3.03 15.65 4.94
CA PRO A 194 1.81 15.00 5.43
C PRO A 194 0.92 14.56 4.26
N GLY A 195 0.72 13.25 4.11
CA GLY A 195 -0.06 12.66 3.02
C GLY A 195 0.74 12.24 1.78
N GLU A 196 2.03 12.55 1.70
CA GLU A 196 2.94 12.00 0.69
C GLU A 196 3.95 11.05 1.36
N HIS A 197 3.84 9.76 1.09
CA HIS A 197 4.82 8.77 1.56
C HIS A 197 5.82 8.39 0.46
N SER A 198 5.98 9.25 -0.54
CA SER A 198 6.80 9.02 -1.74
C SER A 198 8.30 8.82 -1.44
N GLY A 199 8.78 9.17 -0.26
CA GLY A 199 10.18 9.03 0.13
C GLY A 199 10.55 7.80 0.95
N TYR A 200 9.56 7.00 1.39
CA TYR A 200 9.80 5.91 2.34
C TYR A 200 10.75 4.83 1.81
N PHE A 201 10.60 4.46 0.54
CA PHE A 201 11.40 3.43 -0.14
C PHE A 201 12.65 3.98 -0.83
N LEU A 202 12.78 5.30 -0.99
CA LEU A 202 13.83 5.89 -1.81
C LEU A 202 15.19 5.90 -1.09
N PRO A 203 16.24 5.33 -1.69
CA PRO A 203 17.55 5.21 -1.05
C PRO A 203 18.14 6.56 -0.65
N HIS A 204 17.96 7.59 -1.47
CA HIS A 204 18.50 8.92 -1.21
C HIS A 204 17.81 9.64 -0.03
N ALA A 205 16.56 9.27 0.30
CA ALA A 205 15.86 9.80 1.45
C ALA A 205 16.18 9.05 2.76
N ARG A 206 16.80 7.85 2.66
CA ARG A 206 17.10 6.96 3.81
C ARG A 206 18.61 6.81 4.07
N ALA A 207 19.48 7.18 3.11
CA ALA A 207 20.92 6.96 3.22
C ALA A 207 21.56 7.69 4.42
N TRP A 208 21.03 8.84 4.85
CA TRP A 208 21.55 9.60 5.97
C TRP A 208 21.57 8.79 7.28
N GLU A 209 20.65 7.87 7.49
CA GLU A 209 20.59 6.99 8.66
C GLU A 209 21.79 6.04 8.70
N ILE A 210 22.10 5.42 7.55
CA ILE A 210 23.28 4.57 7.40
C ILE A 210 24.55 5.41 7.53
N LEU A 211 24.58 6.60 6.94
CA LEU A 211 25.72 7.53 6.97
C LEU A 211 26.01 8.09 8.37
N ILE A 212 25.02 8.25 9.25
CA ILE A 212 25.25 8.55 10.68
C ILE A 212 26.08 7.43 11.31
N GLY A 213 25.75 6.18 11.05
CA GLY A 213 26.56 5.04 11.50
C GLY A 213 27.98 5.08 10.95
N ALA A 214 28.13 5.40 9.65
CA ALA A 214 29.43 5.57 9.02
C ALA A 214 30.27 6.70 9.65
N LEU A 215 29.65 7.83 9.97
CA LEU A 215 30.31 8.94 10.64
C LEU A 215 30.79 8.54 12.04
N LEU A 216 29.99 7.78 12.81
CA LEU A 216 30.39 7.27 14.13
C LEU A 216 31.63 6.38 14.03
N ALA A 217 31.74 5.53 13.01
CA ALA A 217 32.93 4.71 12.78
C ALA A 217 34.19 5.56 12.50
N LEU A 218 34.03 6.67 11.77
CA LEU A 218 35.13 7.61 11.46
C LEU A 218 35.64 8.34 12.71
N VAL A 219 34.74 8.67 13.64
CA VAL A 219 35.09 9.41 14.87
C VAL A 219 35.25 8.50 16.11
N ALA A 220 35.25 7.17 15.92
CA ALA A 220 35.29 6.19 17.03
C ALA A 220 36.46 6.42 18.01
N SER A 221 37.65 6.79 17.50
CA SER A 221 38.82 7.09 18.32
C SER A 221 38.64 8.35 19.19
N ALA A 222 37.87 9.33 18.77
CA ALA A 222 37.53 10.51 19.54
C ALA A 222 36.47 10.18 20.60
N ILE A 223 35.49 9.35 20.28
CA ILE A 223 34.42 8.90 21.17
C ILE A 223 35.00 8.23 22.44
N VAL A 224 36.00 7.37 22.28
CA VAL A 224 36.62 6.66 23.42
C VAL A 224 37.25 7.61 24.43
N ARG A 225 37.63 8.83 24.02
CA ARG A 225 38.23 9.85 24.93
C ARG A 225 37.18 10.56 25.80
N LEU A 226 35.89 10.42 25.51
CA LEU A 226 34.83 11.01 26.34
C LEU A 226 34.74 10.29 27.69
N PRO A 227 34.37 11.01 28.78
CA PRO A 227 34.19 10.42 30.12
C PRO A 227 33.20 9.24 30.08
N SER A 228 33.53 8.14 30.74
CA SER A 228 32.72 6.93 30.77
C SER A 228 31.32 7.17 31.33
N ALA A 229 31.19 7.98 32.36
CA ALA A 229 29.90 8.33 32.95
C ALA A 229 28.98 9.05 31.93
N PHE A 230 29.55 10.01 31.19
CA PHE A 230 28.81 10.71 30.13
C PHE A 230 28.34 9.75 29.02
N ARG A 231 29.23 8.87 28.57
CA ARG A 231 28.91 7.85 27.55
C ARG A 231 27.82 6.89 28.06
N GLY A 232 27.90 6.46 29.33
CA GLY A 232 26.91 5.58 29.95
C GLY A 232 25.53 6.25 30.02
N LEU A 233 25.46 7.51 30.47
CA LEU A 233 24.22 8.29 30.47
C LEU A 233 23.64 8.44 29.06
N LEU A 234 24.48 8.80 28.09
CA LEU A 234 24.08 8.97 26.71
C LEU A 234 23.48 7.68 26.14
N GLY A 235 24.03 6.51 26.50
CA GLY A 235 23.49 5.22 26.08
C GLY A 235 22.09 4.94 26.63
N TRP A 236 21.81 5.30 27.90
CA TRP A 236 20.47 5.15 28.47
C TRP A 236 19.46 6.12 27.84
N VAL A 237 19.87 7.38 27.61
CA VAL A 237 19.05 8.37 26.88
C VAL A 237 18.75 7.87 25.48
N GLY A 238 19.76 7.30 24.79
CA GLY A 238 19.57 6.73 23.46
C GLY A 238 18.60 5.55 23.45
N LEU A 239 18.70 4.63 24.42
CA LEU A 239 17.76 3.53 24.55
C LEU A 239 16.34 4.02 24.84
N GLY A 240 16.21 5.02 25.71
CA GLY A 240 14.94 5.70 25.96
C GLY A 240 14.35 6.33 24.70
N ALA A 241 15.18 7.01 23.89
CA ALA A 241 14.75 7.62 22.64
C ALA A 241 14.20 6.59 21.63
N VAL A 242 14.88 5.46 21.44
CA VAL A 242 14.39 4.36 20.58
C VAL A 242 13.07 3.80 21.12
N PHE A 243 12.96 3.59 22.43
CA PHE A 243 11.73 3.08 23.02
C PHE A 243 10.57 4.08 22.93
N VAL A 244 10.82 5.35 23.18
CA VAL A 244 9.82 6.42 23.02
C VAL A 244 9.32 6.50 21.58
N SER A 245 10.22 6.41 20.59
CA SER A 245 9.82 6.34 19.17
C SER A 245 8.90 5.16 18.91
N ALA A 246 9.25 3.96 19.41
CA ALA A 246 8.45 2.75 19.19
C ALA A 246 7.04 2.83 19.81
N VAL A 247 6.87 3.60 20.91
CA VAL A 247 5.58 3.72 21.63
C VAL A 247 4.75 4.91 21.15
N ARG A 248 5.41 6.01 20.70
CA ARG A 248 4.72 7.27 20.40
C ARG A 248 4.41 7.46 18.92
N PHE A 249 5.19 6.84 18.05
CA PHE A 249 4.97 6.92 16.62
C PHE A 249 3.89 5.93 16.19
N ASP A 250 3.19 6.30 15.13
CA ASP A 250 2.09 5.56 14.53
C ASP A 250 2.07 5.76 13.00
N ALA A 251 1.00 5.33 12.35
CA ALA A 251 0.83 5.48 10.91
C ALA A 251 0.60 6.95 10.46
N GLU A 252 0.21 7.85 11.39
CA GLU A 252 -0.01 9.27 11.08
C GLU A 252 1.27 10.09 11.23
N THR A 253 2.31 9.52 11.81
CA THR A 253 3.60 10.18 11.98
C THR A 253 4.23 10.44 10.62
N ALA A 254 4.54 11.71 10.29
CA ALA A 254 5.27 12.08 9.07
C ALA A 254 6.68 11.48 9.09
N PHE A 255 6.80 10.29 8.48
CA PHE A 255 8.01 9.47 8.53
C PHE A 255 8.51 9.13 7.11
N PRO A 256 9.84 9.13 6.85
CA PRO A 256 10.95 9.31 7.80
C PRO A 256 11.16 10.75 8.29
N GLY A 257 11.37 11.72 7.44
CA GLY A 257 11.52 13.14 7.76
C GLY A 257 12.31 13.44 9.04
N THR A 258 11.85 14.44 9.80
CA THR A 258 12.46 14.81 11.08
C THR A 258 12.14 13.81 12.20
N ALA A 259 11.07 13.04 12.10
CA ALA A 259 10.70 12.05 13.12
C ALA A 259 11.79 10.96 13.26
N ALA A 260 12.39 10.54 12.15
CA ALA A 260 13.46 9.54 12.15
C ALA A 260 14.75 10.00 12.89
N LEU A 261 14.93 11.30 13.15
CA LEU A 261 16.05 11.79 13.95
C LEU A 261 16.06 11.17 15.35
N LEU A 262 14.90 10.95 15.96
CA LEU A 262 14.83 10.43 17.33
C LEU A 262 15.38 9.01 17.46
N PRO A 263 14.93 8.00 16.70
CA PRO A 263 15.48 6.64 16.76
C PRO A 263 16.92 6.56 16.23
N VAL A 264 17.27 7.33 15.18
CA VAL A 264 18.61 7.34 14.57
C VAL A 264 19.65 7.89 15.55
N LEU A 265 19.40 9.08 16.14
CA LEU A 265 20.31 9.67 17.13
C LEU A 265 20.31 8.88 18.45
N GLY A 266 19.18 8.29 18.82
CA GLY A 266 19.10 7.34 19.93
C GLY A 266 20.01 6.14 19.72
N THR A 267 19.98 5.54 18.55
CA THR A 267 20.89 4.44 18.19
C THR A 267 22.35 4.87 18.16
N ALA A 268 22.63 6.05 17.61
CA ALA A 268 23.96 6.64 17.63
C ALA A 268 24.50 6.79 19.05
N ALA A 269 23.67 7.26 19.98
CA ALA A 269 24.01 7.43 21.39
C ALA A 269 24.32 6.09 22.09
N ILE A 270 23.58 5.01 21.76
CA ILE A 270 23.88 3.66 22.27
C ILE A 270 25.22 3.17 21.74
N ILE A 271 25.53 3.38 20.46
CA ILE A 271 26.82 3.01 19.86
C ILE A 271 27.98 3.81 20.52
N VAL A 272 27.79 5.10 20.80
CA VAL A 272 28.75 5.96 21.54
C VAL A 272 29.00 5.42 22.95
N ALA A 273 27.98 4.94 23.64
CA ALA A 273 28.16 4.31 24.95
C ALA A 273 29.07 3.08 24.86
N GLY A 274 28.90 2.25 23.83
CA GLY A 274 29.70 1.05 23.60
C GLY A 274 29.73 0.15 24.85
N ASN A 275 30.92 -0.27 25.25
CA ASN A 275 31.12 -1.21 26.35
C ASN A 275 31.42 -0.52 27.69
N VAL A 276 30.72 0.56 28.03
CA VAL A 276 30.97 1.28 29.29
C VAL A 276 30.16 0.67 30.43
N SER A 277 30.80 0.40 31.56
CA SER A 277 30.12 0.03 32.82
C SER A 277 29.25 1.19 33.28
N GLY A 278 27.97 0.94 33.61
CA GLY A 278 26.99 1.99 33.92
C GLY A 278 26.12 2.41 32.71
N GLY A 279 26.48 2.02 31.50
CA GLY A 279 25.61 2.13 30.30
C GLY A 279 24.66 0.94 30.13
N PRO A 280 23.86 0.92 29.07
CA PRO A 280 22.88 -0.17 28.79
C PRO A 280 23.52 -1.49 28.39
N VAL A 281 24.85 -1.60 28.40
CA VAL A 281 25.62 -2.77 27.98
C VAL A 281 25.26 -4.05 28.72
N MET A 282 24.90 -3.98 30.00
CA MET A 282 24.45 -5.17 30.78
C MET A 282 23.16 -5.76 30.21
N LEU A 283 22.22 -4.89 29.88
CA LEU A 283 20.97 -5.31 29.21
C LEU A 283 21.26 -5.89 27.82
N LEU A 284 22.06 -5.18 27.02
CA LEU A 284 22.38 -5.59 25.64
C LEU A 284 23.16 -6.91 25.58
N ARG A 285 23.91 -7.26 26.64
CA ARG A 285 24.65 -8.53 26.74
C ARG A 285 23.84 -9.68 27.36
N TRP A 286 22.59 -9.44 27.68
CA TRP A 286 21.72 -10.51 28.21
C TRP A 286 21.60 -11.65 27.18
N ARG A 287 21.82 -12.90 27.64
CA ARG A 287 21.92 -14.08 26.78
C ARG A 287 20.77 -14.24 25.76
N PRO A 288 19.49 -14.06 26.12
CA PRO A 288 18.40 -14.11 25.15
C PRO A 288 18.51 -13.07 24.04
N LEU A 289 18.91 -11.83 24.36
CA LEU A 289 19.14 -10.79 23.35
C LEU A 289 20.32 -11.13 22.45
N GLN A 290 21.39 -11.74 22.99
CA GLN A 290 22.51 -12.21 22.18
C GLN A 290 22.12 -13.32 21.22
N TYR A 291 21.24 -14.24 21.64
CA TYR A 291 20.70 -15.28 20.78
C TYR A 291 19.83 -14.68 19.65
N ILE A 292 18.84 -13.84 20.00
CA ILE A 292 17.95 -13.19 19.03
C ILE A 292 18.75 -12.30 18.08
N GLY A 293 19.73 -11.54 18.57
CA GLY A 293 20.63 -10.72 17.74
C GLY A 293 21.43 -11.55 16.74
N GLY A 294 21.89 -12.75 17.17
CA GLY A 294 22.61 -13.70 16.32
C GLY A 294 21.78 -14.23 15.15
N VAL A 295 20.46 -14.43 15.36
CA VAL A 295 19.51 -14.90 14.32
C VAL A 295 18.69 -13.78 13.69
N SER A 296 18.94 -12.51 14.06
CA SER A 296 18.09 -11.37 13.72
C SER A 296 17.88 -11.18 12.21
N PHE A 297 18.88 -11.50 11.38
CA PHE A 297 18.76 -11.41 9.92
C PHE A 297 17.78 -12.46 9.38
N ALA A 298 17.94 -13.72 9.75
CA ALA A 298 17.04 -14.80 9.35
C ALA A 298 15.62 -14.58 9.89
N LEU A 299 15.50 -14.12 11.16
CA LEU A 299 14.21 -13.79 11.77
C LEU A 299 13.53 -12.64 11.03
N TYR A 300 14.27 -11.58 10.65
CA TYR A 300 13.76 -10.48 9.84
C TYR A 300 13.24 -10.96 8.47
N LEU A 301 13.88 -11.93 7.84
CA LEU A 301 13.44 -12.45 6.55
C LEU A 301 12.17 -13.31 6.66
N TRP A 302 12.03 -14.13 7.72
CA TRP A 302 10.93 -15.08 7.85
C TRP A 302 9.67 -14.54 8.50
N HIS A 303 9.78 -13.56 9.41
CA HIS A 303 8.61 -13.13 10.19
C HIS A 303 7.48 -12.61 9.32
N TRP A 304 7.79 -11.77 8.33
CA TRP A 304 6.79 -11.08 7.54
C TRP A 304 6.04 -11.99 6.55
N PRO A 305 6.69 -12.85 5.74
CA PRO A 305 5.99 -13.82 4.92
C PRO A 305 5.05 -14.73 5.73
N LEU A 306 5.50 -15.17 6.89
CA LEU A 306 4.68 -16.02 7.75
C LEU A 306 3.43 -15.29 8.27
N ILE A 307 3.56 -14.04 8.67
CA ILE A 307 2.43 -13.21 9.12
C ILE A 307 1.45 -13.01 7.96
N VAL A 308 1.91 -12.48 6.83
CA VAL A 308 1.04 -12.08 5.71
C VAL A 308 0.33 -13.28 5.08
N ILE A 309 1.03 -14.39 4.87
CA ILE A 309 0.42 -15.60 4.30
C ILE A 309 -0.59 -16.21 5.29
N THR A 310 -0.29 -16.21 6.59
CA THR A 310 -1.22 -16.71 7.61
C THR A 310 -2.47 -15.81 7.70
N GLU A 311 -2.31 -14.49 7.68
CA GLU A 311 -3.42 -13.55 7.70
C GLU A 311 -4.31 -13.68 6.45
N HIS A 312 -3.70 -13.96 5.30
CA HIS A 312 -4.44 -14.19 4.05
C HIS A 312 -5.28 -15.48 4.11
N LEU A 313 -4.73 -16.57 4.67
CA LEU A 313 -5.40 -17.89 4.68
C LEU A 313 -6.42 -18.03 5.80
N TYR A 314 -6.17 -17.45 6.96
CA TYR A 314 -6.91 -17.73 8.19
C TYR A 314 -7.45 -16.46 8.87
N GLY A 315 -7.20 -15.28 8.31
CA GLY A 315 -7.51 -13.99 8.95
C GLY A 315 -6.51 -13.62 10.05
N LYS A 316 -6.76 -12.50 10.72
CA LYS A 316 -5.86 -11.98 11.76
C LYS A 316 -5.76 -12.93 12.95
N PRO A 317 -4.54 -13.37 13.33
CA PRO A 317 -4.37 -14.32 14.42
C PRO A 317 -4.73 -13.68 15.78
N ASP A 318 -5.32 -14.48 16.66
CA ASP A 318 -5.48 -14.18 18.06
C ASP A 318 -4.13 -14.12 18.80
N TRP A 319 -4.13 -13.86 20.11
CA TRP A 319 -2.89 -13.76 20.87
C TRP A 319 -2.07 -15.07 20.83
N ALA A 320 -2.71 -16.22 20.92
CA ALA A 320 -2.02 -17.52 20.88
C ALA A 320 -1.41 -17.76 19.49
N GLY A 321 -2.13 -17.42 18.42
CA GLY A 321 -1.63 -17.46 17.04
C GLY A 321 -0.43 -16.55 16.81
N ARG A 322 -0.44 -15.32 17.36
CA ARG A 322 0.72 -14.40 17.29
C ARG A 322 1.96 -14.97 17.96
N VAL A 323 1.81 -15.55 19.15
CA VAL A 323 2.91 -16.24 19.85
C VAL A 323 3.39 -17.43 19.02
N GLY A 324 2.47 -18.22 18.48
CA GLY A 324 2.79 -19.34 17.58
C GLY A 324 3.60 -18.91 16.36
N LEU A 325 3.22 -17.81 15.71
CA LEU A 325 3.96 -17.26 14.57
C LEU A 325 5.38 -16.83 14.93
N VAL A 326 5.58 -16.21 16.10
CA VAL A 326 6.92 -15.86 16.60
C VAL A 326 7.77 -17.11 16.81
N VAL A 327 7.22 -18.15 17.41
CA VAL A 327 7.92 -19.43 17.64
C VAL A 327 8.29 -20.07 16.30
N VAL A 328 7.35 -20.16 15.36
CA VAL A 328 7.61 -20.69 14.02
C VAL A 328 8.67 -19.87 13.28
N ALA A 329 8.59 -18.54 13.32
CA ALA A 329 9.59 -17.67 12.70
C ALA A 329 10.99 -17.87 13.30
N LEU A 330 11.10 -18.04 14.62
CA LEU A 330 12.37 -18.36 15.29
C LEU A 330 12.89 -19.75 14.89
N MET A 331 12.02 -20.77 14.78
CA MET A 331 12.41 -22.10 14.32
C MET A 331 12.94 -22.07 12.89
N PHE A 332 12.25 -21.40 11.97
CA PHE A 332 12.72 -21.22 10.59
C PHE A 332 14.04 -20.42 10.53
N ALA A 333 14.15 -19.37 11.33
CA ALA A 333 15.37 -18.56 11.40
C ALA A 333 16.57 -19.40 11.86
N GLU A 334 16.41 -20.20 12.91
CA GLU A 334 17.47 -21.06 13.43
C GLU A 334 17.81 -22.19 12.45
N LEU A 335 16.80 -22.86 11.89
CA LEU A 335 17.01 -23.90 10.88
C LEU A 335 17.81 -23.37 9.69
N CYS A 336 17.41 -22.25 9.13
CA CYS A 336 18.09 -21.65 8.00
C CYS A 336 19.50 -21.17 8.36
N ARG A 337 19.72 -20.67 9.57
CA ARG A 337 21.05 -20.33 10.05
C ARG A 337 21.98 -21.55 10.06
N LEU A 338 21.49 -22.67 10.59
CA LEU A 338 22.29 -23.90 10.71
C LEU A 338 22.54 -24.59 9.36
N VAL A 339 21.54 -24.61 8.47
CA VAL A 339 21.58 -25.39 7.23
C VAL A 339 22.12 -24.58 6.06
N VAL A 340 21.92 -23.27 6.02
CA VAL A 340 22.23 -22.41 4.87
C VAL A 340 23.27 -21.34 5.22
N GLU A 341 23.00 -20.46 6.23
CA GLU A 341 23.86 -19.32 6.50
C GLU A 341 25.25 -19.77 6.95
N ASP A 342 25.35 -20.52 8.05
CA ASP A 342 26.63 -20.93 8.63
C ASP A 342 27.46 -21.80 7.68
N PRO A 343 26.89 -22.83 7.00
CA PRO A 343 27.66 -23.63 6.05
C PRO A 343 28.20 -22.86 4.87
N LEU A 344 27.43 -21.96 4.27
CA LEU A 344 27.87 -21.17 3.10
C LEU A 344 28.80 -20.02 3.50
N ARG A 345 28.52 -19.38 4.63
CA ARG A 345 29.36 -18.31 5.17
C ARG A 345 30.78 -18.76 5.49
N TRP A 346 30.92 -19.96 6.06
CA TRP A 346 32.20 -20.52 6.49
C TRP A 346 32.76 -21.54 5.53
N ASN A 347 32.16 -21.70 4.34
CA ASN A 347 32.62 -22.65 3.33
C ASN A 347 34.06 -22.36 2.90
N PRO A 348 35.00 -23.33 3.10
CA PRO A 348 36.43 -23.12 2.77
C PRO A 348 36.63 -22.86 1.28
N TRP A 349 35.91 -23.59 0.41
CA TRP A 349 36.04 -23.45 -1.04
C TRP A 349 35.63 -22.06 -1.56
N LEU A 350 34.54 -21.51 -0.99
CA LEU A 350 34.08 -20.17 -1.32
C LEU A 350 34.96 -19.07 -0.73
N SER A 351 35.57 -19.30 0.44
CA SER A 351 36.40 -18.31 1.12
C SER A 351 37.80 -18.16 0.58
N LEU A 352 38.34 -19.22 -0.03
CA LEU A 352 39.70 -19.25 -0.59
C LEU A 352 39.94 -18.21 -1.72
N ARG A 353 38.94 -17.97 -2.56
CA ARG A 353 39.01 -16.99 -3.65
C ARG A 353 37.75 -16.13 -3.69
N PRO A 354 37.87 -14.80 -3.52
CA PRO A 354 36.70 -13.89 -3.57
C PRO A 354 35.85 -14.07 -4.85
N SER A 355 36.50 -14.31 -6.00
CA SER A 355 35.79 -14.53 -7.26
C SER A 355 34.82 -15.70 -7.24
N ARG A 356 35.10 -16.78 -6.52
CA ARG A 356 34.17 -17.93 -6.41
C ARG A 356 32.85 -17.54 -5.71
N SER A 357 32.95 -16.76 -4.66
CA SER A 357 31.76 -16.25 -3.97
C SER A 357 30.94 -15.29 -4.81
N ILE A 358 31.62 -14.40 -5.55
CA ILE A 358 30.98 -13.44 -6.44
C ILE A 358 30.28 -14.18 -7.59
N VAL A 359 30.98 -15.12 -8.24
CA VAL A 359 30.38 -15.90 -9.34
C VAL A 359 29.21 -16.75 -8.84
N ALA A 360 29.35 -17.44 -7.71
CA ALA A 360 28.28 -18.26 -7.15
C ALA A 360 27.03 -17.40 -6.80
N GLY A 361 27.24 -16.21 -6.22
CA GLY A 361 26.14 -15.28 -5.94
C GLY A 361 25.47 -14.77 -7.21
N LEU A 362 26.26 -14.35 -8.21
CA LEU A 362 25.71 -13.90 -9.50
C LEU A 362 24.93 -15.01 -10.21
N VAL A 363 25.45 -16.24 -10.23
CA VAL A 363 24.75 -17.39 -10.83
C VAL A 363 23.41 -17.63 -10.12
N ALA A 364 23.38 -17.60 -8.79
CA ALA A 364 22.14 -17.78 -8.03
C ALA A 364 21.11 -16.68 -8.35
N VAL A 365 21.54 -15.42 -8.39
CA VAL A 365 20.68 -14.27 -8.73
C VAL A 365 20.17 -14.37 -10.17
N VAL A 366 21.06 -14.60 -11.15
CA VAL A 366 20.69 -14.71 -12.57
C VAL A 366 19.75 -15.89 -12.81
N PHE A 367 20.00 -17.04 -12.16
CA PHE A 367 19.11 -18.20 -12.26
C PHE A 367 17.70 -17.88 -11.76
N PHE A 368 17.60 -17.23 -10.61
CA PHE A 368 16.29 -16.86 -10.05
C PHE A 368 15.60 -15.79 -10.90
N LEU A 369 16.31 -14.77 -11.36
CA LEU A 369 15.76 -13.74 -12.24
C LEU A 369 15.28 -14.37 -13.56
N GLY A 370 16.04 -15.31 -14.13
CA GLY A 370 15.64 -16.06 -15.32
C GLY A 370 14.39 -16.92 -15.09
N ALA A 371 14.36 -17.69 -13.99
CA ALA A 371 13.19 -18.50 -13.63
C ALA A 371 11.94 -17.64 -13.40
N GLY A 372 12.06 -16.53 -12.68
CA GLY A 372 10.94 -15.60 -12.45
C GLY A 372 10.48 -14.92 -13.75
N ALA A 373 11.39 -14.53 -14.64
CA ALA A 373 11.03 -13.99 -15.95
C ALA A 373 10.30 -15.02 -16.82
N VAL A 374 10.69 -16.30 -16.74
CA VAL A 374 9.98 -17.41 -17.38
C VAL A 374 8.59 -17.56 -16.78
N VAL A 375 8.44 -17.56 -15.45
CA VAL A 375 7.13 -17.61 -14.78
C VAL A 375 6.25 -16.44 -15.25
N LEU A 376 6.77 -15.22 -15.27
CA LEU A 376 6.02 -14.04 -15.74
C LEU A 376 5.63 -14.13 -17.22
N ARG A 377 6.44 -14.79 -18.06
CA ARG A 377 6.13 -14.99 -19.48
C ARG A 377 5.05 -16.05 -19.71
N PHE A 378 5.03 -17.10 -18.88
CA PHE A 378 4.03 -18.18 -18.95
C PHE A 378 2.80 -17.96 -18.06
N THR A 379 2.83 -16.95 -17.21
CA THR A 379 1.65 -16.32 -16.65
C THR A 379 1.38 -15.06 -17.49
N PRO A 380 0.81 -15.18 -18.71
CA PRO A 380 0.68 -14.02 -19.56
C PRO A 380 -0.07 -12.95 -18.80
N SER A 381 0.47 -11.75 -18.86
CA SER A 381 -0.42 -10.62 -18.76
C SER A 381 -1.38 -10.84 -19.94
N GLU A 382 -2.68 -10.89 -19.69
CA GLU A 382 -3.71 -11.07 -20.73
C GLU A 382 -3.66 -10.04 -21.89
N SER A 383 -2.62 -9.21 -21.97
CA SER A 383 -2.37 -8.21 -23.01
C SER A 383 -1.89 -8.79 -24.36
N SER A 384 -1.45 -10.07 -24.41
CA SER A 384 -0.93 -10.64 -25.64
C SER A 384 -1.99 -11.29 -26.53
N ASP A 385 -3.17 -11.62 -25.99
CA ASP A 385 -4.22 -12.30 -26.78
C ASP A 385 -5.18 -11.35 -27.51
N MET A 386 -5.16 -10.05 -27.17
CA MET A 386 -5.99 -9.04 -27.86
C MET A 386 -5.46 -8.60 -29.24
N ALA A 387 -4.22 -8.95 -29.58
CA ALA A 387 -3.67 -8.63 -30.90
C ALA A 387 -4.20 -9.53 -32.04
N SER A 388 -4.96 -10.57 -31.72
CA SER A 388 -5.50 -11.52 -32.71
C SER A 388 -6.98 -11.35 -33.04
N PHE A 389 -7.68 -10.43 -32.39
CA PHE A 389 -9.07 -10.11 -32.78
C PHE A 389 -9.09 -8.92 -33.74
N ALA A 390 -9.26 -9.22 -35.04
CA ALA A 390 -9.60 -8.21 -36.02
C ALA A 390 -10.95 -7.54 -35.66
N PRO A 391 -11.12 -6.23 -35.93
CA PRO A 391 -12.38 -5.56 -35.66
C PRO A 391 -13.51 -6.21 -36.46
N LEU A 392 -14.51 -6.74 -35.78
CA LEU A 392 -15.80 -7.06 -36.40
C LEU A 392 -16.49 -5.71 -36.68
N GLU A 393 -16.51 -5.32 -37.93
CA GLU A 393 -17.35 -4.23 -38.41
C GLU A 393 -18.83 -4.56 -38.11
N SER A 394 -19.41 -3.76 -37.24
CA SER A 394 -20.82 -3.81 -36.87
C SER A 394 -21.65 -3.23 -38.01
N SER A 395 -22.06 -4.06 -38.95
CA SER A 395 -23.17 -3.73 -39.86
C SER A 395 -24.49 -4.13 -39.19
N VAL A 396 -25.04 -3.26 -38.36
CA VAL A 396 -26.44 -3.38 -37.94
C VAL A 396 -27.30 -2.70 -38.97
N THR A 397 -27.80 -3.49 -39.90
CA THR A 397 -28.90 -3.09 -40.81
C THR A 397 -30.21 -3.34 -40.06
N SER A 398 -30.86 -2.27 -39.64
CA SER A 398 -32.21 -2.27 -39.08
C SER A 398 -33.19 -2.58 -40.21
N THR A 399 -33.79 -3.78 -40.22
CA THR A 399 -34.99 -4.06 -40.99
C THR A 399 -36.20 -4.04 -40.07
N LEU A 400 -36.89 -2.92 -40.08
CA LEU A 400 -38.26 -2.82 -39.56
C LEU A 400 -39.20 -3.50 -40.54
N ASP A 401 -39.87 -4.53 -40.10
CA ASP A 401 -40.97 -5.18 -40.86
C ASP A 401 -42.31 -4.61 -40.37
N PRO A 402 -43.10 -3.96 -41.24
CA PRO A 402 -44.37 -3.36 -40.86
C PRO A 402 -45.52 -4.28 -41.34
N ASN A 403 -46.01 -5.20 -40.50
CA ASN A 403 -47.41 -5.62 -40.62
C ASN A 403 -47.89 -6.49 -39.44
N PRO A 404 -48.81 -6.03 -38.58
CA PRO A 404 -49.55 -6.93 -37.70
C PRO A 404 -50.86 -7.34 -38.34
N ALA A 405 -51.08 -8.65 -38.40
CA ALA A 405 -52.35 -9.24 -38.83
C ALA A 405 -53.48 -9.00 -37.81
N PRO A 406 -54.74 -8.95 -38.20
CA PRO A 406 -55.86 -8.52 -37.37
C PRO A 406 -56.32 -9.60 -36.39
N ALA A 407 -56.52 -9.17 -35.13
CA ALA A 407 -57.08 -10.01 -34.07
C ALA A 407 -58.62 -10.15 -34.22
N THR A 408 -59.06 -11.38 -34.12
CA THR A 408 -60.48 -11.79 -34.08
C THR A 408 -61.13 -11.35 -32.76
N THR A 409 -62.25 -10.66 -32.89
CA THR A 409 -63.17 -10.30 -31.83
C THR A 409 -63.85 -11.50 -31.20
N VAL A 410 -63.75 -11.64 -29.87
CA VAL A 410 -64.75 -12.39 -29.07
C VAL A 410 -65.29 -11.41 -28.02
N ALA A 411 -66.60 -11.10 -28.17
CA ALA A 411 -67.34 -10.37 -27.16
C ALA A 411 -67.85 -11.38 -26.13
N ASP A 412 -67.58 -11.10 -24.82
CA ASP A 412 -68.56 -11.38 -23.80
C ASP A 412 -68.14 -10.81 -22.43
N ALA A 413 -69.16 -10.21 -21.78
CA ALA A 413 -69.33 -9.96 -20.34
C ALA A 413 -68.49 -8.89 -19.66
N ILE A 414 -69.08 -7.72 -19.44
CA ILE A 414 -68.64 -6.64 -18.56
C ILE A 414 -68.94 -7.02 -17.09
N PRO A 415 -67.93 -7.12 -16.20
CA PRO A 415 -68.10 -6.96 -14.77
C PRO A 415 -67.96 -5.47 -14.35
N PRO A 416 -68.49 -5.03 -13.19
CA PRO A 416 -68.61 -3.62 -12.84
C PRO A 416 -67.28 -2.94 -12.59
N ALA A 417 -67.23 -1.67 -12.95
CA ALA A 417 -66.11 -0.77 -12.92
C ALA A 417 -65.27 -0.82 -11.62
N THR A 418 -64.14 -1.51 -11.70
CA THR A 418 -63.01 -1.22 -10.85
C THR A 418 -62.33 0.03 -11.43
N THR A 419 -62.15 1.05 -10.64
CA THR A 419 -61.41 2.26 -11.01
C THR A 419 -60.04 1.86 -11.52
N VAL A 420 -59.86 1.94 -12.83
CA VAL A 420 -58.53 1.76 -13.48
C VAL A 420 -57.64 2.86 -12.94
N PRO A 421 -56.49 2.54 -12.34
CA PRO A 421 -55.51 3.57 -11.98
C PRO A 421 -55.19 4.41 -13.21
N ALA A 422 -55.08 5.72 -13.07
CA ALA A 422 -54.65 6.60 -14.13
C ALA A 422 -53.30 6.07 -14.72
N PRO A 423 -53.15 6.09 -16.06
CA PRO A 423 -51.90 5.70 -16.65
C PRO A 423 -50.77 6.55 -16.04
N PRO A 424 -49.56 5.96 -15.82
CA PRO A 424 -48.42 6.69 -15.33
C PRO A 424 -48.16 7.91 -16.22
N PRO A 425 -47.75 9.07 -15.65
CA PRO A 425 -47.40 10.23 -16.46
C PRO A 425 -46.27 9.93 -17.42
N GLU A 426 -46.23 10.64 -18.54
CA GLU A 426 -45.04 10.55 -19.43
C GLU A 426 -43.78 10.96 -18.63
N PRO A 427 -42.67 10.18 -18.74
CA PRO A 427 -41.45 10.45 -18.01
C PRO A 427 -40.92 11.84 -18.36
N GLN A 428 -40.63 12.64 -17.34
CA GLN A 428 -39.94 13.92 -17.53
C GLN A 428 -38.49 13.64 -17.95
N ARG A 429 -38.01 14.37 -18.96
CA ARG A 429 -36.63 14.31 -19.39
C ARG A 429 -35.75 15.00 -18.34
N VAL A 430 -34.98 14.24 -17.60
CA VAL A 430 -34.07 14.73 -16.54
C VAL A 430 -32.64 14.68 -17.04
N ARG A 431 -31.89 15.76 -16.84
CA ARG A 431 -30.44 15.86 -17.15
C ARG A 431 -29.67 15.96 -15.84
N ALA A 432 -28.84 14.98 -15.57
CA ALA A 432 -28.06 14.87 -14.35
C ALA A 432 -26.56 15.13 -14.58
N TYR A 433 -25.94 15.86 -13.65
CA TYR A 433 -24.48 15.92 -13.55
C TYR A 433 -24.04 15.00 -12.41
N LEU A 434 -23.24 13.98 -12.71
CA LEU A 434 -22.78 12.99 -11.72
C LEU A 434 -21.34 13.34 -11.34
N LEU A 435 -21.14 13.90 -10.14
CA LEU A 435 -19.84 14.26 -9.57
C LEU A 435 -19.39 13.19 -8.57
N GLY A 436 -18.29 12.48 -8.86
CA GLY A 436 -17.86 11.36 -8.05
C GLY A 436 -16.36 11.29 -7.79
N ASP A 437 -16.00 10.51 -6.75
CA ASP A 437 -14.65 10.02 -6.52
C ASP A 437 -14.48 8.59 -7.07
N SER A 438 -13.49 7.85 -6.57
CA SER A 438 -13.19 6.48 -7.03
C SER A 438 -14.35 5.50 -6.85
N ALA A 439 -15.26 5.74 -5.91
CA ALA A 439 -16.40 4.86 -5.70
C ALA A 439 -17.43 4.97 -6.83
N MET A 440 -17.68 6.17 -7.34
CA MET A 440 -18.52 6.38 -8.52
C MET A 440 -17.75 6.11 -9.84
N ALA A 441 -16.45 6.41 -9.90
CA ALA A 441 -15.61 6.20 -11.07
C ALA A 441 -15.54 4.72 -11.50
N VAL A 442 -15.86 3.80 -10.60
CA VAL A 442 -16.02 2.37 -10.91
C VAL A 442 -17.00 2.16 -12.08
N MET A 443 -18.11 2.90 -12.14
CA MET A 443 -19.06 2.81 -13.26
C MET A 443 -18.46 3.25 -14.60
N ARG A 444 -17.47 4.16 -14.57
CA ARG A 444 -16.74 4.58 -15.77
C ARG A 444 -15.63 3.59 -16.15
N TRP A 445 -15.00 2.97 -15.16
CA TRP A 445 -13.95 1.98 -15.39
C TRP A 445 -14.49 0.65 -15.90
N PHE A 446 -15.75 0.32 -15.57
CA PHE A 446 -16.46 -0.84 -16.10
C PHE A 446 -17.51 -0.35 -17.11
N GLU A 447 -17.27 -0.57 -18.38
CA GLU A 447 -18.17 -0.12 -19.43
C GLU A 447 -19.61 -0.65 -19.21
N GLN A 448 -19.73 -1.89 -18.71
CA GLN A 448 -21.00 -2.49 -18.31
C GLN A 448 -21.63 -1.78 -17.10
N GLY A 449 -20.86 -1.19 -16.21
CA GLY A 449 -21.37 -0.50 -15.02
C GLY A 449 -22.33 0.66 -15.32
N GLN A 450 -22.29 1.19 -16.55
CA GLN A 450 -23.21 2.25 -16.99
C GLN A 450 -24.50 1.72 -17.61
N THR A 451 -24.63 0.43 -17.88
CA THR A 451 -25.81 -0.14 -18.53
C THR A 451 -27.08 -0.03 -17.70
N THR A 452 -26.93 0.12 -16.38
CA THR A 452 -28.03 0.32 -15.43
C THR A 452 -28.33 1.79 -15.15
N LEU A 453 -27.63 2.76 -15.75
CA LEU A 453 -28.00 4.18 -15.72
C LEU A 453 -29.08 4.43 -16.79
N ARG A 454 -30.33 4.50 -16.36
CA ARG A 454 -31.50 4.59 -17.26
C ARG A 454 -32.52 5.62 -16.80
N GLY A 455 -33.32 6.12 -17.74
CA GLY A 455 -34.44 7.04 -17.44
C GLY A 455 -34.03 8.50 -17.33
N PHE A 456 -32.77 8.85 -17.57
CA PHE A 456 -32.26 10.23 -17.55
C PHE A 456 -31.04 10.38 -18.47
N GLU A 457 -30.74 11.61 -18.86
CA GLU A 457 -29.49 11.97 -19.54
C GLU A 457 -28.45 12.38 -18.50
N TYR A 458 -27.17 12.07 -18.72
CA TYR A 458 -26.15 12.40 -17.74
C TYR A 458 -24.79 12.76 -18.33
N VAL A 459 -24.05 13.57 -17.59
CA VAL A 459 -22.61 13.73 -17.70
C VAL A 459 -21.97 13.16 -16.45
N MET A 460 -20.98 12.27 -16.62
CA MET A 460 -20.28 11.64 -15.50
C MET A 460 -18.87 12.24 -15.36
N ASP A 461 -18.68 13.04 -14.33
CA ASP A 461 -17.41 13.57 -13.87
C ASP A 461 -17.00 12.86 -12.57
N ALA A 462 -16.59 11.60 -12.70
CA ALA A 462 -16.16 10.76 -11.60
C ALA A 462 -14.68 10.42 -11.77
N GLU A 463 -13.86 10.87 -10.83
CA GLU A 463 -12.40 10.78 -10.88
C GLU A 463 -11.85 10.07 -9.65
N GLY A 464 -10.94 9.11 -9.88
CA GLY A 464 -10.22 8.48 -8.77
C GLY A 464 -9.48 9.52 -7.94
N CYS A 465 -9.49 9.34 -6.61
CA CYS A 465 -8.77 10.21 -5.69
C CYS A 465 -9.28 11.65 -5.55
N ARG A 466 -10.45 12.00 -6.11
CA ARG A 466 -11.09 13.30 -5.89
C ARG A 466 -11.44 13.48 -4.42
N ARG A 467 -11.14 14.64 -3.86
CA ARG A 467 -11.52 15.02 -2.49
C ARG A 467 -12.61 16.08 -2.50
N LEU A 468 -13.26 16.25 -1.35
CA LEU A 468 -14.28 17.30 -1.17
C LEU A 468 -13.68 18.70 -1.21
N TYR A 469 -12.63 18.95 -0.42
CA TYR A 469 -12.12 20.29 -0.13
C TYR A 469 -10.60 20.39 -0.17
N TYR A 470 -9.87 19.45 0.43
CA TYR A 470 -8.41 19.46 0.43
C TYR A 470 -7.87 18.93 -0.89
N GLN A 471 -6.63 19.31 -1.21
CA GLN A 471 -5.98 18.90 -2.44
C GLN A 471 -6.16 17.41 -2.72
N SER A 472 -6.67 17.11 -3.90
CA SER A 472 -6.84 15.76 -4.41
C SER A 472 -5.50 15.07 -4.61
N CYS A 473 -5.47 13.75 -4.56
CA CYS A 473 -4.26 12.99 -4.81
C CYS A 473 -4.16 12.57 -6.29
N GLU A 474 -3.00 12.13 -6.71
CA GLU A 474 -2.83 11.60 -8.06
C GLU A 474 -3.64 10.32 -8.21
N SER A 475 -4.56 10.30 -9.16
CA SER A 475 -5.40 9.15 -9.47
C SER A 475 -4.62 8.06 -10.20
N ARG A 476 -5.22 6.86 -10.31
CA ARG A 476 -4.68 5.79 -11.17
C ARG A 476 -4.55 6.20 -12.65
N GLU A 477 -5.25 7.25 -13.05
CA GLU A 477 -5.19 7.84 -14.38
C GLU A 477 -4.04 8.85 -14.54
N LEU A 478 -3.10 8.89 -13.57
CA LEU A 478 -1.91 9.74 -13.55
C LEU A 478 -2.24 11.25 -13.66
N ARG A 479 -3.34 11.65 -13.09
CA ARG A 479 -3.75 13.06 -12.98
C ARG A 479 -4.28 13.35 -11.57
N VAL A 480 -4.13 14.58 -11.13
CA VAL A 480 -4.73 15.09 -9.90
C VAL A 480 -6.05 15.75 -10.30
N PRO A 481 -7.21 15.18 -9.92
CA PRO A 481 -8.49 15.81 -10.24
C PRO A 481 -8.71 17.04 -9.37
N ASP A 482 -9.49 17.99 -9.89
CA ASP A 482 -9.93 19.13 -9.10
C ASP A 482 -10.85 18.65 -7.94
N GLU A 483 -10.78 19.33 -6.81
CA GLU A 483 -11.62 19.09 -5.65
C GLU A 483 -13.09 19.40 -5.95
N ALA A 484 -14.02 18.69 -5.31
CA ALA A 484 -15.45 18.90 -5.53
C ALA A 484 -15.87 20.36 -5.29
N VAL A 485 -15.32 21.00 -4.26
CA VAL A 485 -15.58 22.41 -3.94
C VAL A 485 -15.17 23.37 -5.08
N ASN A 486 -14.17 23.02 -5.88
CA ASN A 486 -13.70 23.80 -7.00
C ASN A 486 -14.44 23.46 -8.29
N VAL A 487 -14.90 22.23 -8.47
CA VAL A 487 -15.66 21.78 -9.65
C VAL A 487 -17.09 22.32 -9.63
N ILE A 488 -17.78 22.22 -8.48
CA ILE A 488 -19.20 22.59 -8.36
C ILE A 488 -19.50 23.99 -8.91
N PRO A 489 -18.71 25.05 -8.60
CA PRO A 489 -18.97 26.39 -9.16
C PRO A 489 -18.74 26.54 -10.65
N THR A 490 -18.06 25.58 -11.29
CA THR A 490 -17.77 25.60 -12.73
C THR A 490 -18.83 24.91 -13.57
N ILE A 491 -19.79 24.22 -12.93
CA ILE A 491 -20.88 23.52 -13.61
C ILE A 491 -21.83 24.54 -14.22
N ASP A 492 -22.10 24.45 -15.53
CA ASP A 492 -23.13 25.24 -16.16
C ASP A 492 -24.52 24.70 -15.77
N VAL A 493 -25.04 25.25 -14.68
CA VAL A 493 -26.31 24.82 -14.06
C VAL A 493 -27.51 24.89 -15.00
N SER A 494 -27.45 25.69 -16.07
CA SER A 494 -28.54 25.79 -17.06
C SER A 494 -28.73 24.52 -17.90
N GLN A 495 -27.73 23.66 -17.91
CA GLN A 495 -27.74 22.43 -18.68
C GLN A 495 -28.27 21.22 -17.90
N TYR A 496 -28.47 21.33 -16.59
CA TYR A 496 -28.80 20.20 -15.72
C TYR A 496 -30.04 20.51 -14.86
N ASP A 497 -30.73 19.45 -14.51
CA ASP A 497 -31.91 19.50 -13.66
C ASP A 497 -31.59 18.98 -12.23
N VAL A 498 -30.46 18.28 -12.08
CA VAL A 498 -29.99 17.73 -10.81
C VAL A 498 -28.49 17.53 -10.78
N LEU A 499 -27.87 17.76 -9.64
CA LEU A 499 -26.49 17.42 -9.34
C LEU A 499 -26.45 16.20 -8.40
N VAL A 500 -25.81 15.13 -8.80
CA VAL A 500 -25.57 13.93 -7.97
C VAL A 500 -24.14 13.95 -7.47
N VAL A 501 -23.92 13.90 -6.17
CA VAL A 501 -22.59 13.97 -5.54
C VAL A 501 -22.31 12.68 -4.77
N MET A 502 -21.20 12.01 -5.10
CA MET A 502 -20.66 10.88 -4.36
C MET A 502 -19.15 11.05 -4.21
N VAL A 503 -18.74 11.99 -3.36
CA VAL A 503 -17.34 12.33 -3.08
C VAL A 503 -17.13 12.40 -1.58
N GLY A 504 -16.05 11.82 -1.05
CA GLY A 504 -15.73 11.94 0.37
C GLY A 504 -15.05 10.72 0.98
N TYR A 505 -14.82 9.64 0.24
CA TYR A 505 -14.11 8.47 0.77
C TYR A 505 -12.68 8.77 1.27
N HIS A 506 -12.10 9.89 0.83
CA HIS A 506 -10.79 10.37 1.29
C HIS A 506 -10.87 11.44 2.40
N SER A 507 -12.07 11.71 2.94
CA SER A 507 -12.24 12.66 4.04
C SER A 507 -11.75 12.05 5.35
N ARG A 508 -11.05 12.86 6.15
CA ARG A 508 -10.55 12.43 7.47
C ARG A 508 -11.62 12.73 8.54
N PRO A 509 -11.81 11.88 9.57
CA PRO A 509 -12.81 12.11 10.62
C PRO A 509 -12.71 13.50 11.26
N ALA A 510 -11.49 14.00 11.48
CA ALA A 510 -11.26 15.32 12.10
C ALA A 510 -11.62 16.52 11.20
N SER A 511 -11.78 16.33 9.90
CA SER A 511 -12.03 17.42 8.93
C SER A 511 -13.36 17.32 8.20
N VAL A 512 -14.10 16.23 8.34
CA VAL A 512 -15.37 15.95 7.64
C VAL A 512 -16.35 17.12 7.74
N GLU A 513 -16.57 17.66 8.94
CA GLU A 513 -17.51 18.77 9.11
C GLU A 513 -17.09 20.01 8.33
N LYS A 514 -15.82 20.38 8.39
CA LYS A 514 -15.29 21.53 7.64
C LYS A 514 -15.43 21.30 6.13
N GLU A 515 -15.06 20.12 5.65
CA GLU A 515 -15.12 19.78 4.22
C GLU A 515 -16.55 19.83 3.70
N LEU A 516 -17.50 19.22 4.41
CA LEU A 516 -18.93 19.24 4.03
C LEU A 516 -19.53 20.64 4.12
N VAL A 517 -19.12 21.47 5.08
CA VAL A 517 -19.59 22.87 5.17
C VAL A 517 -19.12 23.69 3.97
N GLU A 518 -17.86 23.53 3.54
CA GLU A 518 -17.35 24.27 2.38
C GLU A 518 -18.02 23.81 1.08
N VAL A 519 -18.18 22.50 0.90
CA VAL A 519 -18.94 21.94 -0.23
C VAL A 519 -20.42 22.39 -0.17
N GLY A 520 -21.05 22.40 1.01
CA GLY A 520 -22.42 22.88 1.19
C GLY A 520 -22.61 24.33 0.72
N LYS A 521 -21.65 25.22 0.98
CA LYS A 521 -21.68 26.60 0.45
C LYS A 521 -21.67 26.64 -1.09
N ALA A 522 -20.85 25.78 -1.70
CA ALA A 522 -20.80 25.66 -3.16
C ALA A 522 -22.11 25.11 -3.74
N LEU A 523 -22.70 24.09 -3.09
CA LEU A 523 -23.99 23.51 -3.48
C LEU A 523 -25.14 24.50 -3.38
N VAL A 524 -25.23 25.26 -2.28
CA VAL A 524 -26.24 26.33 -2.11
C VAL A 524 -26.19 27.34 -3.26
N ALA A 525 -24.99 27.69 -3.73
CA ALA A 525 -24.80 28.66 -4.80
C ALA A 525 -25.25 28.17 -6.17
N THR A 526 -25.45 26.86 -6.38
CA THR A 526 -25.93 26.32 -7.65
C THR A 526 -27.42 26.45 -7.86
N GLU A 527 -28.21 26.59 -6.78
CA GLU A 527 -29.68 26.56 -6.79
C GLU A 527 -30.30 25.29 -7.42
N LEU A 528 -29.47 24.28 -7.74
CA LEU A 528 -29.93 22.99 -8.26
C LEU A 528 -30.38 22.06 -7.14
N PRO A 529 -31.40 21.22 -7.38
CA PRO A 529 -31.63 20.03 -6.57
C PRO A 529 -30.38 19.14 -6.52
N VAL A 530 -30.01 18.70 -5.32
CA VAL A 530 -28.83 17.87 -5.11
C VAL A 530 -29.23 16.51 -4.55
N ILE A 531 -28.69 15.44 -5.11
CA ILE A 531 -28.75 14.09 -4.55
C ILE A 531 -27.35 13.77 -4.04
N PHE A 532 -27.16 13.74 -2.72
CA PHE A 532 -25.88 13.34 -2.11
C PHE A 532 -25.95 11.88 -1.71
N VAL A 533 -25.10 11.05 -2.32
CA VAL A 533 -25.03 9.62 -2.05
C VAL A 533 -24.13 9.40 -0.83
N ASN A 534 -24.71 8.81 0.23
CA ASN A 534 -23.95 8.48 1.43
C ASN A 534 -23.07 7.23 1.21
N PHE A 535 -22.21 6.92 2.18
CA PHE A 535 -21.22 5.87 2.03
C PHE A 535 -21.58 4.61 2.82
N LYS A 536 -21.20 3.45 2.28
CA LYS A 536 -21.32 2.17 2.97
C LYS A 536 -20.47 2.19 4.24
N GLU A 537 -21.11 1.87 5.36
CA GLU A 537 -20.45 1.68 6.64
C GLU A 537 -19.97 0.23 6.75
N SER A 538 -18.69 0.01 6.50
CA SER A 538 -18.12 -1.33 6.57
C SER A 538 -17.88 -1.74 8.02
N LEU A 539 -18.39 -2.93 8.41
CA LEU A 539 -18.11 -3.55 9.69
C LEU A 539 -16.72 -4.21 9.76
N THR A 540 -15.99 -4.28 8.64
CA THR A 540 -14.76 -5.08 8.51
C THR A 540 -13.45 -4.32 8.68
N PHE A 541 -13.47 -3.00 8.88
CA PHE A 541 -12.27 -2.24 9.23
C PHE A 541 -12.27 -1.86 10.72
N PRO A 542 -11.63 -2.66 11.59
CA PRO A 542 -11.30 -2.17 12.90
C PRO A 542 -10.25 -1.07 12.71
N GLU A 543 -10.60 0.19 13.00
CA GLU A 543 -9.62 1.24 13.19
C GLU A 543 -8.55 0.75 14.15
N SER A 544 -7.30 0.94 13.78
CA SER A 544 -6.17 0.68 14.63
C SER A 544 -6.33 1.42 15.96
N GLY A 545 -6.73 0.70 17.01
CA GLY A 545 -6.52 1.13 18.39
C GLY A 545 -7.69 1.75 19.14
N SER A 546 -8.91 1.93 18.59
CA SER A 546 -10.06 2.34 19.38
C SER A 546 -11.03 1.18 19.63
N GLN A 547 -11.42 0.97 20.88
CA GLN A 547 -12.49 0.06 21.26
C GLN A 547 -13.85 0.65 20.84
N GLY A 548 -14.12 0.66 19.53
CA GLY A 548 -15.38 1.12 19.00
C GLY A 548 -15.57 0.65 17.58
N THR A 549 -16.57 -0.17 17.37
CA THR A 549 -17.02 -0.74 16.11
C THR A 549 -17.69 0.28 15.16
N ARG A 550 -17.33 1.57 15.23
CA ARG A 550 -17.82 2.58 14.29
C ARG A 550 -16.91 2.66 13.08
N SER A 551 -17.48 2.47 11.90
CA SER A 551 -16.80 2.71 10.63
C SER A 551 -16.42 4.19 10.51
N VAL A 552 -15.32 4.48 9.81
CA VAL A 552 -14.88 5.86 9.51
C VAL A 552 -16.01 6.65 8.84
N TYR A 553 -16.83 6.00 8.03
CA TYR A 553 -17.91 6.62 7.26
C TYR A 553 -19.19 6.85 8.07
N THR A 554 -19.36 6.22 9.24
CA THR A 554 -20.47 6.52 10.15
C THR A 554 -20.46 8.01 10.54
N GLY A 555 -19.32 8.53 10.95
CA GLY A 555 -19.17 9.95 11.28
C GLY A 555 -19.41 10.88 10.09
N PHE A 556 -19.01 10.45 8.88
CA PHE A 556 -19.31 11.18 7.65
C PHE A 556 -20.81 11.22 7.38
N ASN A 557 -21.48 10.07 7.37
CA ASN A 557 -22.91 9.96 7.10
C ASN A 557 -23.76 10.71 8.13
N GLU A 558 -23.42 10.62 9.43
CA GLU A 558 -24.07 11.36 10.50
C GLU A 558 -23.90 12.88 10.33
N THR A 559 -22.69 13.33 9.97
CA THR A 559 -22.42 14.75 9.76
C THR A 559 -23.15 15.29 8.54
N LEU A 560 -23.16 14.54 7.43
CA LEU A 560 -23.90 14.88 6.22
C LEU A 560 -25.40 15.02 6.55
N ALA A 561 -25.99 14.02 7.22
CA ALA A 561 -27.42 14.03 7.59
C ALA A 561 -27.77 15.24 8.46
N ARG A 562 -26.93 15.58 9.43
CA ARG A 562 -27.09 16.73 10.29
C ARG A 562 -27.04 18.05 9.50
N LEU A 563 -26.05 18.24 8.64
CA LEU A 563 -25.90 19.46 7.85
C LEU A 563 -27.05 19.66 6.84
N VAL A 564 -27.55 18.56 6.25
CA VAL A 564 -28.75 18.59 5.39
C VAL A 564 -29.98 19.01 6.22
N ALA A 565 -30.19 18.42 7.39
CA ALA A 565 -31.30 18.78 8.28
C ALA A 565 -31.22 20.23 8.78
N GLU A 566 -30.02 20.79 8.96
CA GLU A 566 -29.77 22.20 9.29
C GLU A 566 -29.95 23.15 8.09
N GLY A 567 -30.25 22.65 6.88
CA GLY A 567 -30.39 23.46 5.66
C GLY A 567 -29.09 24.06 5.13
N ARG A 568 -27.93 23.53 5.54
CA ARG A 568 -26.60 24.06 5.21
C ARG A 568 -26.03 23.46 3.90
N MET A 569 -26.77 22.56 3.27
CA MET A 569 -26.37 21.86 2.04
C MET A 569 -27.26 22.22 0.83
N GLY A 570 -28.07 23.27 0.91
CA GLY A 570 -29.01 23.64 -0.15
C GLY A 570 -30.23 22.68 -0.23
N ASP A 571 -30.83 22.56 -1.43
CA ASP A 571 -31.90 21.58 -1.69
C ASP A 571 -31.29 20.19 -1.90
N THR A 572 -30.67 19.66 -0.84
CA THR A 572 -29.98 18.36 -0.87
C THR A 572 -30.86 17.27 -0.25
N ARG A 573 -31.01 16.18 -1.00
CA ARG A 573 -31.58 14.91 -0.53
C ARG A 573 -30.46 13.87 -0.40
N ILE A 574 -30.51 13.06 0.67
CA ILE A 574 -29.55 11.98 0.86
C ILE A 574 -30.10 10.72 0.19
N ALA A 575 -29.34 10.16 -0.74
CA ALA A 575 -29.56 8.84 -1.29
C ALA A 575 -28.84 7.82 -0.42
N ASP A 576 -29.58 6.95 0.25
CA ASP A 576 -29.06 6.04 1.29
C ASP A 576 -28.46 4.76 0.67
N TRP A 577 -27.29 4.92 0.02
CA TRP A 577 -26.51 3.82 -0.53
C TRP A 577 -26.00 2.88 0.57
N ASN A 578 -25.74 3.40 1.77
CA ASN A 578 -25.34 2.60 2.93
C ASN A 578 -26.38 1.52 3.23
N ARG A 579 -27.65 1.91 3.37
CA ARG A 579 -28.75 0.99 3.64
C ARG A 579 -29.01 0.04 2.48
N PHE A 580 -29.03 0.55 1.27
CA PHE A 580 -29.30 -0.22 0.06
C PHE A 580 -28.26 -1.30 -0.20
N SER A 581 -26.96 -1.00 0.01
CA SER A 581 -25.86 -1.94 -0.21
C SER A 581 -25.47 -2.75 1.04
N TYR A 582 -26.17 -2.59 2.16
CA TYR A 582 -25.74 -3.11 3.47
C TYR A 582 -25.62 -4.65 3.49
N GLN A 583 -26.56 -5.35 2.90
CA GLN A 583 -26.60 -6.82 2.89
C GLN A 583 -25.75 -7.44 1.79
N HIS A 584 -25.06 -6.64 0.99
CA HIS A 584 -24.28 -7.06 -0.20
C HIS A 584 -22.78 -6.77 -0.03
N PRO A 585 -22.06 -7.47 0.87
CA PRO A 585 -20.63 -7.33 1.02
C PRO A 585 -19.87 -7.74 -0.26
N GLU A 586 -20.42 -8.67 -1.06
CA GLU A 586 -19.89 -9.14 -2.35
C GLU A 586 -19.89 -8.07 -3.45
N TRP A 587 -20.64 -6.98 -3.26
CA TRP A 587 -20.62 -5.83 -4.18
C TRP A 587 -19.37 -4.98 -4.02
N PHE A 588 -18.62 -5.19 -2.95
CA PHE A 588 -17.46 -4.39 -2.64
C PHE A 588 -16.20 -5.25 -2.68
N ARG A 589 -15.11 -4.62 -3.09
CA ARG A 589 -13.78 -5.21 -2.97
C ARG A 589 -13.43 -5.42 -1.49
N PRO A 590 -12.35 -6.15 -1.18
CA PRO A 590 -11.92 -6.36 0.21
C PRO A 590 -11.66 -5.07 1.00
N ASP A 591 -11.46 -3.94 0.32
CA ASP A 591 -11.33 -2.63 0.96
C ASP A 591 -12.66 -2.07 1.49
N GLY A 592 -13.78 -2.67 1.15
CA GLY A 592 -15.12 -2.25 1.56
C GLY A 592 -15.59 -0.90 1.00
N ILE A 593 -14.82 -0.32 0.06
CA ILE A 593 -15.04 1.02 -0.52
C ILE A 593 -15.35 0.92 -2.01
N HIS A 594 -14.43 0.30 -2.76
CA HIS A 594 -14.57 0.21 -4.20
C HIS A 594 -15.51 -0.92 -4.56
N SER A 595 -16.46 -0.63 -5.42
CA SER A 595 -17.39 -1.64 -5.89
C SER A 595 -16.72 -2.64 -6.85
N THR A 596 -17.21 -3.87 -6.81
CA THR A 596 -17.05 -4.85 -7.89
C THR A 596 -17.90 -4.42 -9.09
N ILE A 597 -17.86 -5.20 -10.18
CA ILE A 597 -18.72 -4.91 -11.33
C ILE A 597 -20.21 -5.02 -10.95
N VAL A 598 -20.57 -5.98 -10.10
CA VAL A 598 -21.95 -6.15 -9.59
C VAL A 598 -22.35 -4.94 -8.76
N GLY A 599 -21.47 -4.48 -7.87
CA GLY A 599 -21.71 -3.29 -7.10
C GLY A 599 -21.82 -2.02 -7.97
N ALA A 600 -21.06 -1.93 -9.08
CA ALA A 600 -21.19 -0.84 -10.04
C ALA A 600 -22.56 -0.86 -10.76
N LEU A 601 -23.06 -2.04 -11.16
CA LEU A 601 -24.39 -2.23 -11.71
C LEU A 601 -25.49 -1.87 -10.69
N GLY A 602 -25.32 -2.33 -9.44
CA GLY A 602 -26.21 -2.01 -8.34
C GLY A 602 -26.25 -0.50 -8.05
N LEU A 603 -25.12 0.18 -8.09
CA LEU A 603 -25.05 1.64 -7.91
C LEU A 603 -25.77 2.38 -9.06
N GLY A 604 -25.55 1.99 -10.31
CA GLY A 604 -26.22 2.58 -11.46
C GLY A 604 -27.75 2.37 -11.40
N TRP A 605 -28.20 1.19 -11.03
CA TRP A 605 -29.61 0.88 -10.81
C TRP A 605 -30.20 1.74 -9.67
N PHE A 606 -29.51 1.81 -8.54
CA PHE A 606 -29.92 2.61 -7.39
C PHE A 606 -30.04 4.10 -7.73
N LEU A 607 -29.09 4.66 -8.46
CA LEU A 607 -29.13 6.05 -8.91
C LEU A 607 -30.31 6.31 -9.86
N SER A 608 -30.55 5.39 -10.78
CA SER A 608 -31.67 5.50 -11.73
C SER A 608 -33.03 5.54 -11.03
N MET A 609 -33.24 4.64 -10.07
CA MET A 609 -34.45 4.60 -9.25
C MET A 609 -34.57 5.85 -8.38
N THR A 610 -33.48 6.30 -7.76
CA THR A 610 -33.46 7.49 -6.89
C THR A 610 -33.79 8.77 -7.68
N ILE A 611 -33.23 8.93 -8.87
CA ILE A 611 -33.51 10.09 -9.73
C ILE A 611 -34.99 10.05 -10.19
N ALA A 612 -35.48 8.89 -10.66
CA ALA A 612 -36.88 8.74 -11.05
C ALA A 612 -37.84 9.08 -9.88
N ALA A 613 -37.57 8.58 -8.69
CA ALA A 613 -38.36 8.88 -7.49
C ALA A 613 -38.30 10.37 -7.12
N THR A 614 -37.16 11.03 -7.27
CA THR A 614 -36.96 12.46 -6.97
C THR A 614 -37.83 13.37 -7.87
N PHE A 615 -37.93 13.01 -9.16
CA PHE A 615 -38.67 13.79 -10.16
C PHE A 615 -40.11 13.28 -10.40
N GLY A 616 -40.58 12.29 -9.63
CA GLY A 616 -41.91 11.72 -9.80
C GLY A 616 -42.11 10.99 -11.13
N ASN A 617 -41.01 10.50 -11.72
CA ASN A 617 -41.04 9.68 -12.92
C ASN A 617 -41.42 8.22 -12.61
N PRO A 618 -41.98 7.47 -13.57
CA PRO A 618 -42.08 6.01 -13.46
C PRO A 618 -40.71 5.37 -13.28
N CYS A 619 -40.66 4.25 -12.57
CA CYS A 619 -39.41 3.52 -12.38
C CYS A 619 -38.84 3.05 -13.73
N PRO A 620 -37.52 3.23 -13.99
CA PRO A 620 -36.93 3.00 -15.30
C PRO A 620 -36.86 1.53 -15.73
N PHE A 621 -37.05 0.59 -14.80
CA PHE A 621 -36.86 -0.84 -15.03
C PHE A 621 -38.18 -1.63 -15.14
N ASP A 622 -39.18 -1.28 -14.37
CA ASP A 622 -40.47 -1.96 -14.29
C ASP A 622 -41.69 -1.09 -14.60
N GLY A 623 -41.48 0.23 -14.77
CA GLY A 623 -42.53 1.20 -15.03
C GLY A 623 -43.44 1.47 -13.82
N ALA A 624 -43.11 0.98 -12.64
CA ALA A 624 -43.90 1.23 -11.42
C ALA A 624 -44.03 2.73 -11.12
N TYR A 625 -45.23 3.15 -10.73
CA TYR A 625 -45.50 4.54 -10.38
C TYR A 625 -46.35 4.63 -9.11
N PRO A 626 -46.00 5.49 -8.13
CA PRO A 626 -44.76 6.28 -8.06
C PRO A 626 -43.53 5.39 -7.92
N CYS A 627 -42.41 5.85 -8.47
CA CYS A 627 -41.17 5.14 -8.31
C CYS A 627 -40.70 5.18 -6.86
N VAL A 628 -40.42 4.02 -6.29
CA VAL A 628 -39.86 3.87 -4.94
C VAL A 628 -38.63 3.04 -5.05
N VAL A 629 -37.54 3.48 -4.45
CA VAL A 629 -36.30 2.67 -4.37
C VAL A 629 -36.57 1.52 -3.40
N PRO A 630 -36.69 0.26 -3.88
CA PRO A 630 -36.95 -0.87 -3.00
C PRO A 630 -35.68 -1.20 -2.17
N GLU A 631 -35.87 -2.01 -1.13
CA GLU A 631 -34.75 -2.74 -0.55
C GLU A 631 -34.30 -3.81 -1.56
N MET A 632 -32.98 -4.02 -1.68
CA MET A 632 -32.45 -5.03 -2.58
C MET A 632 -32.80 -6.42 -2.03
N ASP A 633 -33.40 -7.24 -2.87
CA ASP A 633 -33.76 -8.61 -2.57
C ASP A 633 -33.21 -9.58 -3.66
N ASP A 634 -33.40 -10.88 -3.45
CA ASP A 634 -32.95 -11.90 -4.39
C ASP A 634 -33.55 -11.72 -5.80
N ALA A 635 -34.81 -11.26 -5.90
CA ALA A 635 -35.47 -11.02 -7.18
C ALA A 635 -34.82 -9.86 -7.95
N THR A 636 -34.38 -8.82 -7.24
CA THR A 636 -33.63 -7.69 -7.83
C THR A 636 -32.24 -8.13 -8.26
N MET A 637 -31.60 -9.01 -7.52
CA MET A 637 -30.32 -9.63 -7.90
C MET A 637 -30.46 -10.47 -9.17
N ASP A 638 -31.48 -11.31 -9.25
CA ASP A 638 -31.80 -12.09 -10.45
C ASP A 638 -32.06 -11.19 -11.66
N TYR A 639 -32.71 -10.05 -11.45
CA TYR A 639 -32.93 -9.07 -12.50
C TYR A 639 -31.61 -8.44 -12.99
N LEU A 640 -30.71 -8.07 -12.10
CA LEU A 640 -29.39 -7.52 -12.46
C LEU A 640 -28.54 -8.56 -13.23
N THR A 641 -28.67 -9.86 -12.89
CA THR A 641 -27.99 -10.95 -13.59
C THR A 641 -28.55 -11.21 -15.01
N GLN A 642 -29.84 -10.90 -15.28
CA GLN A 642 -30.46 -11.04 -16.61
C GLN A 642 -29.89 -10.07 -17.66
N PHE A 643 -29.17 -9.04 -17.29
CA PHE A 643 -28.48 -8.16 -18.25
C PHE A 643 -27.30 -8.83 -18.96
N GLY A 644 -27.15 -10.17 -18.82
CA GLY A 644 -26.17 -10.95 -19.57
C GLY A 644 -24.71 -10.60 -19.25
N VAL A 645 -24.48 -10.01 -18.09
CA VAL A 645 -23.15 -9.65 -17.62
C VAL A 645 -22.48 -10.93 -17.12
N GLU A 646 -21.64 -11.53 -17.95
CA GLU A 646 -20.61 -12.42 -17.45
C GLU A 646 -19.72 -11.57 -16.54
N TYR A 647 -19.72 -11.86 -15.25
CA TYR A 647 -18.89 -11.14 -14.28
C TYR A 647 -17.43 -11.37 -14.60
N THR A 648 -16.76 -10.31 -14.92
CA THR A 648 -15.33 -10.34 -15.17
C THR A 648 -14.68 -9.28 -14.30
N ASP A 649 -13.66 -9.65 -13.56
CA ASP A 649 -12.89 -8.67 -12.82
C ASP A 649 -12.09 -7.85 -13.83
N ILE A 650 -12.45 -6.57 -14.01
CA ILE A 650 -11.84 -5.71 -15.02
C ILE A 650 -10.86 -4.76 -14.30
N HIS A 651 -9.58 -4.87 -14.63
CA HIS A 651 -8.59 -3.88 -14.25
C HIS A 651 -8.39 -2.86 -15.36
N CYS A 652 -8.56 -1.59 -15.01
CA CYS A 652 -8.25 -0.49 -15.92
C CYS A 652 -6.87 0.08 -15.56
N TYR A 653 -6.02 0.27 -16.55
CA TYR A 653 -4.74 0.95 -16.42
C TYR A 653 -4.60 2.00 -17.53
N GLN A 654 -3.85 3.04 -17.26
CA GLN A 654 -3.55 4.04 -18.28
C GLN A 654 -2.19 3.72 -18.90
N ASP A 655 -2.14 3.64 -20.22
CA ASP A 655 -0.89 3.61 -20.94
C ASP A 655 -0.20 4.98 -20.82
N ARG A 656 1.01 4.98 -20.27
CA ARG A 656 1.79 6.21 -20.05
C ARG A 656 2.19 6.91 -21.36
N GLU A 657 2.36 6.17 -22.45
CA GLU A 657 2.77 6.73 -23.74
C GLU A 657 1.57 7.30 -24.50
N GLU A 658 0.42 6.65 -24.46
CA GLU A 658 -0.76 7.05 -25.24
C GLU A 658 -1.80 7.86 -24.45
N ARG A 659 -1.70 7.94 -23.12
CA ARG A 659 -2.70 8.53 -22.21
C ARG A 659 -4.10 7.96 -22.38
N ARG A 660 -4.22 6.72 -22.86
CA ARG A 660 -5.48 6.01 -23.02
C ARG A 660 -5.73 5.09 -21.83
N GLN A 661 -6.97 5.06 -21.40
CA GLN A 661 -7.41 4.13 -20.38
C GLN A 661 -7.71 2.77 -21.04
N ASN A 662 -6.92 1.75 -20.70
CA ASN A 662 -7.14 0.39 -21.12
C ASN A 662 -7.74 -0.40 -19.96
N CYS A 663 -8.93 -0.97 -20.15
CA CYS A 663 -9.60 -1.81 -19.18
C CYS A 663 -9.46 -3.28 -19.54
N ARG A 664 -9.26 -4.10 -18.55
CA ARG A 664 -8.95 -5.49 -18.72
C ARG A 664 -9.83 -6.39 -17.88
N VAL A 665 -10.30 -7.47 -18.50
CA VAL A 665 -11.09 -8.53 -17.89
C VAL A 665 -10.14 -9.54 -17.25
N ASP A 666 -10.16 -9.67 -15.91
CA ASP A 666 -9.24 -10.55 -15.21
C ASP A 666 -9.81 -11.95 -14.93
N ARG A 667 -11.12 -12.07 -14.70
CA ARG A 667 -11.78 -13.36 -14.44
C ARG A 667 -13.23 -13.31 -14.95
N ARG A 668 -13.66 -14.39 -15.61
CA ARG A 668 -15.10 -14.63 -15.85
C ARG A 668 -15.67 -15.30 -14.61
N ILE A 669 -16.63 -14.65 -13.96
CA ILE A 669 -17.42 -15.21 -12.86
C ILE A 669 -18.77 -15.55 -13.46
N THR A 670 -19.19 -16.79 -13.37
CA THR A 670 -20.53 -17.22 -13.81
C THR A 670 -21.52 -17.07 -12.66
N ALA A 671 -22.82 -16.99 -12.95
CA ALA A 671 -23.88 -16.90 -11.95
C ALA A 671 -23.87 -18.07 -10.93
N THR A 672 -23.13 -19.15 -11.21
CA THR A 672 -22.91 -20.28 -10.31
C THR A 672 -21.75 -20.07 -9.33
N ASP A 673 -20.94 -19.04 -9.48
CA ASP A 673 -19.81 -18.70 -8.61
C ASP A 673 -20.20 -17.63 -7.55
N LEU A 674 -21.45 -17.13 -7.58
CA LEU A 674 -22.10 -16.29 -6.60
C LEU A 674 -23.03 -17.13 -5.74
#